data_26548210cf219d5229edcb77a3e87bb6
#
_entry.id   26548210cf219d5229edcb77a3e87bb6
#
_cell.length_a   1.000
_cell.length_b   1.000
_cell.length_c   1.000
_cell.angle_alpha   90.00
_cell.angle_beta   90.00
_cell.angle_gamma   90.00
#
_symmetry.space_group_name_H-M   'P 1'
#
loop_
_entity.id
_entity.type
_entity.pdbx_description
1 polymer ?
#
loop_
_entity_poly.entity_id
_entity_poly.type
_entity_poly.pdbx_seq_one_letter_code
_entity_poly.pdbx_strand_id
1 'polypeptide(L)'
;MSEKDTTPSTQQGENGPGQTHPAQGPAGAAEQKWHPGPDPRRNPGMPLEAKDAEACENSLRGRLGLLPVGVKLPVKTRRQGWVAAAIAALVAFVTRFSNLNHPHAIVFDETYYVKGAFSLLRKGYEGAWEGAEKANELFLKGDYSALKDNADRVVHPPLGKWIMAAGQWLFGSDNGVGWRFSTAIVGVLAVILVARIAMRMFRSPLLAGFAGIAMALDGMGIVMSRTGILDNILAYFVLLGFWALLLDREHSRAKLAKRVAYGEFRSPSGAPGAPRVPADPWGPRVIGRPWLFAAGIFLGLAGGVKWSAIYAVAAFGLAAFAWSLSARRIAGVRLWFGAGVFRDGLPAFFALVPAAVAAYLAAWIPWFADSRSWGHDLAKEAVKRGEGLPLTGAPDAVNSFILYHKDMWHFHHTLSSHHDYQSQMWDWIIQRRPVSFYWLGADKASNKCGAQSCVEAITSIGNVAVWWLGLVALIVVILAAFRHKDWRAWAILAGYGAMWLPWISYTNRTIFQFYAVAFLPYVVLALTFAVGVAAQIVGRAHSGQPRLSFGLVSSPARPVWRQNVPRPKGVRSQLRNAIAVRFSDEPLPPGAVSQSPSGAPQAPDATSAFPPSAAAQHFPGAPAPAPNTADDSALPGLPAPSSTPAPNTADDSTDATACPPNMPVPTPNTEATPSDAATPHLERDETSRFAPDAGEANATETGAPPSWHAPGPYSPMPAAPPEFHSPNPNVPPIAAPPQKQWWEPPAKRMTGVFFVGLVAAVIVAAAAFWYPLWTGQNISHSFWQLHMWLPSWI
;
A
#
# COMPACT_ATOMS: atom_id res chain seq x y z
N MET A 1 29.03 47.44 -36.17
CA MET A 1 28.97 47.85 -37.55
C MET A 1 27.53 47.74 -37.97
N SER A 2 26.84 48.76 -37.81
CA SER A 2 26.33 49.79 -38.79
C SER A 2 25.01 49.31 -39.35
N GLU A 3 23.90 49.80 -38.85
CA GLU A 3 23.15 50.99 -39.25
C GLU A 3 22.51 50.80 -40.64
N LYS A 4 21.26 51.07 -40.97
CA LYS A 4 20.35 52.19 -40.79
C LYS A 4 18.97 51.81 -41.31
N ASP A 5 17.93 52.15 -40.60
CA ASP A 5 16.97 53.25 -40.74
C ASP A 5 16.40 53.48 -42.16
N THR A 6 15.06 53.47 -42.25
CA THR A 6 14.24 54.61 -42.58
C THR A 6 12.74 54.32 -42.73
N THR A 7 11.94 55.04 -41.95
CA THR A 7 10.55 55.47 -42.19
C THR A 7 10.68 56.85 -42.92
N PRO A 8 9.62 57.58 -43.39
CA PRO A 8 8.16 57.51 -43.19
C PRO A 8 7.34 57.96 -44.45
N SER A 9 6.03 58.06 -44.36
CA SER A 9 5.16 59.24 -44.50
C SER A 9 3.75 58.94 -45.03
N THR A 10 2.80 59.24 -44.25
CA THR A 10 1.61 60.11 -44.32
C THR A 10 1.12 60.51 -45.71
N GLN A 11 -0.18 60.40 -46.02
CA GLN A 11 -1.05 61.54 -46.36
C GLN A 11 -2.57 61.26 -46.30
N GLN A 12 -3.22 62.27 -45.82
CA GLN A 12 -4.64 62.52 -45.59
C GLN A 12 -5.43 62.85 -46.86
N GLY A 13 -6.73 62.98 -46.79
CA GLY A 13 -7.67 63.73 -47.60
C GLY A 13 -9.01 63.01 -47.72
N GLU A 14 -10.00 63.37 -47.09
CA GLU A 14 -10.99 64.44 -46.99
C GLU A 14 -12.24 64.21 -47.87
N ASN A 15 -13.41 64.32 -47.17
CA ASN A 15 -14.74 64.90 -47.53
C ASN A 15 -15.81 64.08 -48.26
N GLY A 16 -16.93 63.92 -47.56
CA GLY A 16 -18.29 63.63 -47.88
C GLY A 16 -19.01 64.70 -48.77
N PRO A 17 -20.35 64.92 -48.74
CA PRO A 17 -21.48 64.14 -48.21
C PRO A 17 -22.63 63.97 -49.29
N GLY A 18 -23.74 63.36 -48.98
CA GLY A 18 -24.93 63.43 -49.80
C GLY A 18 -26.06 62.41 -49.53
N GLN A 19 -27.05 62.89 -48.95
CA GLN A 19 -28.34 62.28 -48.66
C GLN A 19 -29.07 61.60 -49.86
N THR A 20 -29.86 60.62 -49.66
CA THR A 20 -31.33 60.61 -49.87
C THR A 20 -31.91 59.18 -49.60
N HIS A 21 -32.95 59.12 -48.72
CA HIS A 21 -33.89 58.01 -48.73
C HIS A 21 -34.82 58.14 -49.91
N PRO A 22 -35.39 57.03 -50.42
CA PRO A 22 -36.73 56.72 -50.08
C PRO A 22 -37.19 55.20 -50.08
N ALA A 23 -38.29 54.96 -49.39
CA ALA A 23 -39.45 54.06 -49.67
C ALA A 23 -39.30 52.56 -49.50
N GLN A 24 -40.10 52.12 -48.59
CA GLN A 24 -40.52 50.75 -48.33
C GLN A 24 -41.26 50.09 -49.49
N GLY A 25 -40.97 48.78 -49.74
CA GLY A 25 -41.75 47.88 -50.55
C GLY A 25 -41.70 46.46 -49.92
N PRO A 26 -42.71 45.61 -50.16
CA PRO A 26 -43.13 44.57 -49.22
C PRO A 26 -42.27 43.29 -49.23
N ALA A 27 -42.38 42.60 -48.10
CA ALA A 27 -41.73 41.35 -47.73
C ALA A 27 -41.65 40.27 -48.81
N GLY A 28 -40.42 39.98 -49.25
CA GLY A 28 -40.07 38.73 -49.89
C GLY A 28 -39.52 37.79 -48.81
N ALA A 29 -40.05 36.57 -48.76
CA ALA A 29 -39.56 35.51 -47.90
C ALA A 29 -38.06 35.28 -48.16
N ALA A 30 -37.23 35.74 -47.24
CA ALA A 30 -35.81 35.44 -47.27
C ALA A 30 -35.64 33.95 -46.96
N GLU A 31 -35.17 33.19 -47.91
CA GLU A 31 -34.58 31.90 -47.71
C GLU A 31 -33.59 32.03 -46.57
N GLN A 32 -33.89 31.43 -45.45
CA GLN A 32 -32.98 31.28 -44.33
C GLN A 32 -31.89 30.32 -44.78
N LYS A 33 -30.79 30.86 -45.35
CA LYS A 33 -29.59 30.09 -45.61
C LYS A 33 -29.18 29.44 -44.29
N TRP A 34 -29.34 28.13 -44.23
CA TRP A 34 -28.84 27.33 -43.15
C TRP A 34 -27.33 27.53 -43.06
N HIS A 35 -26.89 28.35 -42.12
CA HIS A 35 -25.48 28.41 -41.74
C HIS A 35 -25.22 27.21 -40.86
N PRO A 36 -24.31 26.31 -41.22
CA PRO A 36 -23.87 25.27 -40.30
C PRO A 36 -23.38 25.98 -39.05
N GLY A 37 -23.94 25.67 -37.91
CA GLY A 37 -23.51 26.20 -36.65
C GLY A 37 -21.99 26.02 -36.50
N PRO A 38 -21.32 26.85 -35.70
CA PRO A 38 -19.87 26.81 -35.58
C PRO A 38 -19.42 25.38 -35.31
N ASP A 39 -18.51 24.86 -36.14
CA ASP A 39 -17.93 23.53 -36.01
C ASP A 39 -17.48 23.35 -34.57
N PRO A 40 -18.06 22.40 -33.85
CA PRO A 40 -17.70 22.17 -32.44
C PRO A 40 -16.22 21.80 -32.25
N ARG A 41 -15.50 21.53 -33.37
CA ARG A 41 -14.06 21.30 -33.40
C ARG A 41 -13.25 22.61 -33.41
N ARG A 42 -13.86 23.74 -33.73
CA ARG A 42 -13.22 25.06 -33.85
C ARG A 42 -13.52 26.02 -32.70
N ASN A 43 -14.29 25.60 -31.70
CA ASN A 43 -14.55 26.45 -30.54
C ASN A 43 -13.28 26.42 -29.65
N PRO A 44 -12.51 27.51 -29.58
CA PRO A 44 -11.31 27.52 -28.76
C PRO A 44 -11.70 27.26 -27.30
N GLY A 45 -10.91 26.47 -26.60
CA GLY A 45 -11.06 26.26 -25.18
C GLY A 45 -10.81 27.59 -24.46
N MET A 46 -11.64 27.91 -23.47
CA MET A 46 -11.47 29.07 -22.61
C MET A 46 -11.21 28.62 -21.16
N PRO A 47 -10.31 29.26 -20.42
CA PRO A 47 -10.13 29.01 -19.01
C PRO A 47 -11.37 29.44 -18.22
N LEU A 48 -11.58 28.86 -17.06
CA LEU A 48 -12.58 29.33 -16.10
C LEU A 48 -12.07 30.60 -15.41
N GLU A 49 -12.98 31.47 -14.95
CA GLU A 49 -12.63 32.53 -14.03
C GLU A 49 -11.98 31.95 -12.76
N ALA A 50 -11.08 32.70 -12.12
CA ALA A 50 -10.27 32.20 -11.00
C ALA A 50 -11.14 31.62 -9.85
N LYS A 51 -12.25 32.26 -9.52
CA LYS A 51 -13.20 31.78 -8.51
C LYS A 51 -13.87 30.47 -8.90
N ASP A 52 -14.27 30.34 -10.16
CA ASP A 52 -14.89 29.12 -10.68
C ASP A 52 -13.86 28.00 -10.82
N ALA A 53 -12.63 28.32 -11.18
CA ALA A 53 -11.54 27.35 -11.23
C ALA A 53 -11.23 26.75 -9.85
N GLU A 54 -11.19 27.59 -8.80
CA GLU A 54 -11.00 27.09 -7.44
C GLU A 54 -12.18 26.22 -6.97
N ALA A 55 -13.41 26.64 -7.24
CA ALA A 55 -14.60 25.84 -6.94
C ALA A 55 -14.59 24.50 -7.69
N CYS A 56 -14.15 24.51 -8.95
CA CYS A 56 -13.97 23.31 -9.77
C CYS A 56 -12.88 22.40 -9.18
N GLU A 57 -11.73 22.94 -8.78
CA GLU A 57 -10.66 22.15 -8.13
C GLU A 57 -11.18 21.50 -6.85
N ASN A 58 -11.85 22.25 -5.98
CA ASN A 58 -12.39 21.74 -4.73
C ASN A 58 -13.44 20.65 -4.94
N SER A 59 -14.31 20.80 -5.94
CA SER A 59 -15.28 19.78 -6.35
C SER A 59 -14.58 18.50 -6.86
N LEU A 60 -13.58 18.65 -7.72
CA LEU A 60 -12.77 17.52 -8.23
C LEU A 60 -12.02 16.83 -7.11
N ARG A 61 -11.38 17.58 -6.21
CA ARG A 61 -10.66 17.03 -5.06
C ARG A 61 -11.60 16.18 -4.20
N GLY A 62 -12.82 16.67 -3.92
CA GLY A 62 -13.83 15.91 -3.20
C GLY A 62 -14.17 14.58 -3.88
N ARG A 63 -14.42 14.61 -5.20
CA ARG A 63 -14.70 13.40 -6.00
C ARG A 63 -13.52 12.44 -6.07
N LEU A 64 -12.30 12.94 -6.02
CA LEU A 64 -11.06 12.16 -6.02
C LEU A 64 -10.66 11.66 -4.62
N GLY A 65 -11.45 11.96 -3.57
CA GLY A 65 -11.20 11.53 -2.20
C GLY A 65 -10.11 12.32 -1.48
N LEU A 66 -9.86 13.57 -1.93
CA LEU A 66 -8.86 14.49 -1.35
C LEU A 66 -9.53 15.55 -0.48
N LEU A 67 -8.77 16.13 0.45
CA LEU A 67 -9.19 17.33 1.17
C LEU A 67 -9.25 18.52 0.21
N PRO A 68 -10.12 19.52 0.46
CA PRO A 68 -10.13 20.78 -0.26
C PRO A 68 -8.78 21.50 -0.21
N VAL A 69 -8.57 22.45 -1.11
CA VAL A 69 -7.36 23.28 -1.14
C VAL A 69 -7.19 24.01 0.20
N GLY A 70 -6.00 24.04 0.74
CA GLY A 70 -5.69 24.72 2.01
C GLY A 70 -6.17 23.99 3.28
N VAL A 71 -7.12 23.06 3.16
CA VAL A 71 -7.66 22.33 4.33
C VAL A 71 -6.68 21.25 4.81
N LYS A 72 -6.28 21.35 6.07
CA LYS A 72 -5.46 20.36 6.79
C LYS A 72 -6.25 19.75 7.93
N LEU A 73 -5.90 18.54 8.33
CA LEU A 73 -6.45 17.98 9.57
C LEU A 73 -6.13 18.92 10.76
N PRO A 74 -7.06 19.09 11.73
CA PRO A 74 -6.81 19.90 12.92
C PRO A 74 -5.49 19.54 13.60
N VAL A 75 -4.79 20.53 14.12
CA VAL A 75 -3.49 20.35 14.81
C VAL A 75 -3.63 19.32 15.93
N LYS A 76 -4.70 19.41 16.74
CA LYS A 76 -5.02 18.43 17.80
C LYS A 76 -5.09 17.00 17.26
N THR A 77 -5.79 16.77 16.16
CA THR A 77 -5.92 15.44 15.53
C THR A 77 -4.58 14.93 15.03
N ARG A 78 -3.76 15.79 14.42
CA ARG A 78 -2.41 15.41 13.95
C ARG A 78 -1.50 15.05 15.12
N ARG A 79 -1.51 15.87 16.22
CA ARG A 79 -0.75 15.61 17.44
C ARG A 79 -1.18 14.28 18.07
N GLN A 80 -2.49 14.07 18.24
CA GLN A 80 -3.02 12.79 18.75
C GLN A 80 -2.59 11.59 17.92
N GLY A 81 -2.55 11.71 16.58
CA GLY A 81 -2.06 10.65 15.70
C GLY A 81 -0.56 10.35 15.85
N TRP A 82 0.25 11.34 16.20
CA TRP A 82 1.65 11.12 16.54
C TRP A 82 1.83 10.51 17.93
N VAL A 83 1.07 10.96 18.92
CA VAL A 83 1.06 10.37 20.28
C VAL A 83 0.66 8.90 20.21
N ALA A 84 -0.38 8.56 19.44
CA ALA A 84 -0.80 7.19 19.24
C ALA A 84 0.32 6.32 18.61
N ALA A 85 1.03 6.85 17.61
CA ALA A 85 2.16 6.17 17.00
C ALA A 85 3.35 6.02 17.99
N ALA A 86 3.62 7.03 18.81
CA ALA A 86 4.68 6.99 19.83
C ALA A 86 4.38 5.94 20.92
N ILE A 87 3.13 5.87 21.40
CA ILE A 87 2.71 4.83 22.36
C ILE A 87 2.90 3.44 21.75
N ALA A 88 2.45 3.23 20.53
CA ALA A 88 2.63 1.95 19.84
C ALA A 88 4.11 1.61 19.64
N ALA A 89 4.94 2.61 19.32
CA ALA A 89 6.39 2.45 19.19
C ALA A 89 7.05 2.07 20.52
N LEU A 90 6.63 2.67 21.64
CA LEU A 90 7.12 2.32 22.97
C LEU A 90 6.78 0.85 23.31
N VAL A 91 5.53 0.42 23.07
CA VAL A 91 5.12 -0.97 23.26
C VAL A 91 5.95 -1.89 22.35
N ALA A 92 6.14 -1.51 21.09
CA ALA A 92 6.96 -2.26 20.15
C ALA A 92 8.43 -2.34 20.60
N PHE A 93 8.98 -1.25 21.11
CA PHE A 93 10.34 -1.22 21.65
C PHE A 93 10.49 -2.17 22.83
N VAL A 94 9.62 -2.07 23.82
CA VAL A 94 9.64 -2.95 24.99
C VAL A 94 9.56 -4.42 24.58
N THR A 95 8.56 -4.79 23.74
CA THR A 95 8.35 -6.20 23.37
C THR A 95 9.49 -6.80 22.54
N ARG A 96 10.23 -5.99 21.81
CA ARG A 96 11.31 -6.45 20.91
C ARG A 96 12.69 -6.37 21.52
N PHE A 97 12.92 -5.40 22.42
CA PHE A 97 14.25 -5.18 23.03
C PHE A 97 14.41 -5.83 24.39
N SER A 98 13.31 -6.13 25.12
CA SER A 98 13.41 -6.81 26.41
C SER A 98 14.14 -8.15 26.24
N ASN A 99 15.30 -8.29 26.91
CA ASN A 99 16.15 -9.48 26.88
C ASN A 99 16.44 -9.96 25.44
N LEU A 100 16.91 -9.05 24.55
CA LEU A 100 17.15 -9.35 23.13
C LEU A 100 18.28 -10.37 22.93
N ASN A 101 19.21 -10.49 23.91
CA ASN A 101 20.27 -11.48 23.89
C ASN A 101 19.77 -12.92 24.12
N HIS A 102 18.56 -13.09 24.62
CA HIS A 102 17.99 -14.42 24.88
C HIS A 102 17.18 -14.95 23.67
N PRO A 103 17.38 -16.22 23.30
CA PRO A 103 18.41 -17.14 23.76
C PRO A 103 19.79 -16.73 23.20
N HIS A 104 20.85 -16.99 24.00
CA HIS A 104 22.21 -16.86 23.51
C HIS A 104 22.56 -18.11 22.67
N ALA A 105 21.91 -18.18 21.52
CA ALA A 105 22.02 -19.27 20.56
C ALA A 105 21.75 -18.73 19.15
N ILE A 106 22.40 -19.32 18.17
CA ILE A 106 22.07 -19.12 16.75
C ILE A 106 20.81 -19.94 16.46
N VAL A 107 19.72 -19.30 16.10
CA VAL A 107 18.40 -19.94 15.92
C VAL A 107 17.99 -19.96 14.46
N PHE A 108 17.51 -21.10 13.98
CA PHE A 108 16.98 -21.29 12.65
C PHE A 108 17.90 -20.70 11.54
N ASP A 109 17.38 -19.85 10.65
CA ASP A 109 18.15 -19.23 9.55
C ASP A 109 19.21 -18.19 10.01
N GLU A 110 19.31 -17.86 11.30
CA GLU A 110 20.43 -17.05 11.81
C GLU A 110 21.78 -17.65 11.44
N THR A 111 21.85 -18.99 11.33
CA THR A 111 23.08 -19.70 10.93
C THR A 111 23.62 -19.24 9.58
N TYR A 112 22.77 -18.80 8.66
CA TYR A 112 23.17 -18.26 7.37
C TYR A 112 23.34 -16.75 7.40
N TYR A 113 22.35 -16.03 7.93
CA TYR A 113 22.29 -14.58 7.76
C TYR A 113 23.17 -13.82 8.74
N VAL A 114 23.26 -14.27 9.99
CA VAL A 114 24.09 -13.63 11.01
C VAL A 114 25.58 -13.84 10.71
N LYS A 115 25.98 -15.08 10.35
CA LYS A 115 27.35 -15.39 9.97
C LYS A 115 27.73 -14.75 8.62
N GLY A 116 26.79 -14.69 7.66
CA GLY A 116 26.96 -13.95 6.41
C GLY A 116 27.15 -12.46 6.63
N ALA A 117 26.37 -11.84 7.55
CA ALA A 117 26.51 -10.43 7.93
C ALA A 117 27.89 -10.15 8.57
N PHE A 118 28.37 -11.06 9.42
CA PHE A 118 29.72 -10.99 9.99
C PHE A 118 30.80 -11.06 8.90
N SER A 119 30.69 -12.01 7.97
CA SER A 119 31.61 -12.13 6.84
C SER A 119 31.68 -10.83 6.03
N LEU A 120 30.54 -10.25 5.69
CA LEU A 120 30.47 -8.96 4.98
C LEU A 120 31.17 -7.85 5.76
N LEU A 121 30.98 -7.80 7.08
CA LEU A 121 31.62 -6.79 7.95
C LEU A 121 33.12 -6.94 7.98
N ARG A 122 33.63 -8.18 7.99
CA ARG A 122 35.07 -8.46 8.14
C ARG A 122 35.83 -8.48 6.83
N LYS A 123 35.22 -9.01 5.77
CA LYS A 123 35.89 -9.29 4.48
C LYS A 123 35.38 -8.44 3.32
N GLY A 124 34.20 -7.82 3.44
CA GLY A 124 33.51 -7.14 2.35
C GLY A 124 32.72 -8.09 1.43
N TYR A 125 32.89 -9.40 1.56
CA TYR A 125 32.18 -10.44 0.84
C TYR A 125 31.72 -11.56 1.78
N GLU A 126 30.78 -12.39 1.35
CA GLU A 126 30.30 -13.53 2.14
C GLU A 126 31.27 -14.69 2.00
N GLY A 127 31.96 -15.05 3.09
CA GLY A 127 32.92 -16.16 3.17
C GLY A 127 32.22 -17.43 3.66
N ALA A 128 32.75 -18.58 3.22
CA ALA A 128 32.28 -19.89 3.64
C ALA A 128 32.66 -20.19 5.11
N TRP A 129 31.79 -20.93 5.80
CA TRP A 129 32.00 -21.37 7.17
C TRP A 129 32.13 -22.88 7.23
N GLU A 130 33.21 -23.39 7.83
CA GLU A 130 33.46 -24.79 7.92
C GLU A 130 32.78 -25.44 9.12
N GLY A 131 32.02 -26.51 8.88
CA GLY A 131 31.34 -27.27 9.93
C GLY A 131 30.13 -26.53 10.48
N ALA A 132 28.95 -26.72 9.93
CA ALA A 132 27.76 -25.90 10.20
C ALA A 132 27.44 -25.72 11.70
N GLU A 133 27.35 -26.81 12.49
CA GLU A 133 27.04 -26.76 13.93
C GLU A 133 28.24 -26.27 14.74
N LYS A 134 29.43 -26.83 14.48
CA LYS A 134 30.68 -26.40 15.14
C LYS A 134 30.95 -24.90 14.89
N ALA A 135 30.70 -24.43 13.66
CA ALA A 135 30.84 -23.00 13.36
C ALA A 135 29.88 -22.12 14.17
N ASN A 136 28.64 -22.60 14.46
CA ASN A 136 27.71 -21.88 15.32
C ASN A 136 28.21 -21.81 16.77
N GLU A 137 28.73 -22.92 17.31
CA GLU A 137 29.28 -22.98 18.66
C GLU A 137 30.50 -22.06 18.84
N LEU A 138 31.43 -22.09 17.86
CA LEU A 138 32.61 -21.23 17.83
C LEU A 138 32.20 -19.76 17.74
N PHE A 139 31.24 -19.45 16.85
CA PHE A 139 30.74 -18.09 16.67
C PHE A 139 30.14 -17.52 17.97
N LEU A 140 29.37 -18.31 18.74
CA LEU A 140 28.81 -17.91 20.02
C LEU A 140 29.87 -17.63 21.09
N LYS A 141 31.06 -18.24 20.97
CA LYS A 141 32.21 -18.01 21.85
C LYS A 141 33.11 -16.85 21.40
N GLY A 142 32.76 -16.17 20.30
CA GLY A 142 33.61 -15.13 19.71
C GLY A 142 34.81 -15.68 18.97
N ASP A 143 34.85 -16.99 18.69
CA ASP A 143 35.86 -17.65 17.87
C ASP A 143 35.38 -17.75 16.43
N TYR A 144 36.04 -17.04 15.56
CA TYR A 144 35.70 -16.96 14.14
C TYR A 144 36.62 -17.76 13.22
N SER A 145 37.43 -18.71 13.77
CA SER A 145 38.38 -19.52 13.05
C SER A 145 37.74 -20.41 11.99
N ALA A 146 36.45 -20.71 12.13
CA ALA A 146 35.67 -21.46 11.13
C ALA A 146 35.37 -20.65 9.84
N LEU A 147 35.57 -19.31 9.84
CA LEU A 147 35.37 -18.46 8.65
C LEU A 147 36.56 -18.59 7.70
N LYS A 148 36.32 -19.17 6.51
CA LYS A 148 37.34 -19.38 5.47
C LYS A 148 37.48 -18.19 4.54
N ASP A 149 38.61 -18.15 3.81
CA ASP A 149 38.88 -17.07 2.83
C ASP A 149 38.14 -17.25 1.50
N ASN A 150 37.69 -18.47 1.17
CA ASN A 150 36.88 -18.70 0.00
C ASN A 150 35.49 -18.15 0.20
N ALA A 151 34.91 -17.58 -0.88
CA ALA A 151 33.58 -17.06 -0.89
C ALA A 151 32.53 -18.18 -0.82
N ASP A 152 31.43 -17.88 -0.13
CA ASP A 152 30.25 -18.74 -0.04
C ASP A 152 29.23 -18.44 -1.14
N ARG A 153 28.60 -19.52 -1.66
CA ARG A 153 27.46 -19.40 -2.58
C ARG A 153 26.19 -19.03 -1.83
N VAL A 154 25.76 -17.80 -1.97
CA VAL A 154 24.56 -17.31 -1.30
C VAL A 154 23.43 -17.06 -2.29
N VAL A 155 22.20 -17.32 -1.85
CA VAL A 155 21.01 -17.32 -2.70
C VAL A 155 20.05 -16.16 -2.42
N HIS A 156 20.46 -15.21 -1.59
CA HIS A 156 19.73 -13.98 -1.31
C HIS A 156 20.64 -12.76 -1.49
N PRO A 157 20.11 -11.66 -2.05
CA PRO A 157 20.85 -10.42 -2.19
C PRO A 157 21.40 -9.88 -0.85
N PRO A 158 22.50 -9.10 -0.85
CA PRO A 158 23.27 -8.87 0.37
C PRO A 158 22.74 -7.79 1.30
N LEU A 159 21.80 -6.91 0.86
CA LEU A 159 21.40 -5.71 1.62
C LEU A 159 20.89 -6.04 3.02
N GLY A 160 20.09 -7.10 3.18
CA GLY A 160 19.56 -7.47 4.48
C GLY A 160 20.67 -7.87 5.47
N LYS A 161 21.69 -8.56 4.99
CA LYS A 161 22.86 -8.94 5.78
C LYS A 161 23.74 -7.72 6.11
N TRP A 162 23.92 -6.78 5.20
CA TRP A 162 24.57 -5.50 5.49
C TRP A 162 23.86 -4.69 6.58
N ILE A 163 22.52 -4.71 6.61
CA ILE A 163 21.74 -4.07 7.67
C ILE A 163 21.97 -4.77 9.02
N MET A 164 22.04 -6.11 9.06
CA MET A 164 22.38 -6.85 10.26
C MET A 164 23.84 -6.60 10.69
N ALA A 165 24.78 -6.52 9.74
CA ALA A 165 26.18 -6.19 9.98
C ALA A 165 26.34 -4.85 10.72
N ALA A 166 25.47 -3.86 10.45
CA ALA A 166 25.49 -2.60 11.20
C ALA A 166 25.20 -2.79 12.70
N GLY A 167 24.29 -3.71 13.07
CA GLY A 167 24.04 -4.07 14.47
C GLY A 167 25.24 -4.74 15.12
N GLN A 168 25.88 -5.66 14.41
CA GLN A 168 27.10 -6.35 14.86
C GLN A 168 28.27 -5.37 15.01
N TRP A 169 28.38 -4.40 14.12
CA TRP A 169 29.40 -3.36 14.22
C TRP A 169 29.23 -2.49 15.47
N LEU A 170 27.96 -2.17 15.84
CA LEU A 170 27.65 -1.31 16.97
C LEU A 170 27.76 -2.02 18.32
N PHE A 171 27.38 -3.28 18.42
CA PHE A 171 27.14 -4.01 19.67
C PHE A 171 27.98 -5.30 19.80
N GLY A 172 28.85 -5.59 18.85
CA GLY A 172 29.62 -6.82 18.82
C GLY A 172 28.90 -7.96 18.10
N SER A 173 29.69 -8.96 17.67
CA SER A 173 29.20 -10.11 16.92
C SER A 173 29.10 -11.39 17.78
N ASP A 174 29.53 -11.34 19.03
CA ASP A 174 29.58 -12.45 19.99
C ASP A 174 28.31 -12.54 20.87
N ASN A 175 27.30 -11.70 20.59
CA ASN A 175 26.11 -11.66 21.42
C ASN A 175 24.84 -11.37 20.58
N GLY A 176 23.68 -11.83 21.11
CA GLY A 176 22.38 -11.72 20.44
C GLY A 176 21.91 -10.29 20.22
N VAL A 177 22.36 -9.31 21.02
CA VAL A 177 22.02 -7.91 20.80
C VAL A 177 22.64 -7.46 19.48
N GLY A 178 23.91 -7.74 19.25
CA GLY A 178 24.61 -7.32 18.04
C GLY A 178 23.93 -7.82 16.76
N TRP A 179 23.62 -9.09 16.65
CA TRP A 179 23.05 -9.62 15.41
C TRP A 179 21.53 -9.43 15.26
N ARG A 180 20.76 -9.12 16.36
CA ARG A 180 19.32 -8.91 16.33
C ARG A 180 18.89 -7.45 16.43
N PHE A 181 19.80 -6.53 16.76
CA PHE A 181 19.49 -5.11 16.96
C PHE A 181 18.84 -4.49 15.75
N SER A 182 19.42 -4.68 14.56
CA SER A 182 18.93 -4.08 13.32
C SER A 182 17.52 -4.58 12.95
N THR A 183 17.24 -5.86 13.14
CA THR A 183 15.91 -6.43 12.90
C THR A 183 14.89 -5.93 13.92
N ALA A 184 15.28 -5.74 15.19
CA ALA A 184 14.44 -5.19 16.25
C ALA A 184 14.06 -3.72 15.97
N ILE A 185 15.03 -2.87 15.59
CA ILE A 185 14.75 -1.48 15.17
C ILE A 185 13.81 -1.43 13.97
N VAL A 186 14.06 -2.23 12.94
CA VAL A 186 13.20 -2.32 11.77
C VAL A 186 11.76 -2.70 12.16
N GLY A 187 11.59 -3.62 13.11
CA GLY A 187 10.28 -3.99 13.65
C GLY A 187 9.57 -2.83 14.35
N VAL A 188 10.28 -2.02 15.14
CA VAL A 188 9.71 -0.81 15.77
C VAL A 188 9.31 0.23 14.71
N LEU A 189 10.17 0.46 13.71
CA LEU A 189 9.89 1.39 12.62
C LEU A 189 8.68 0.94 11.78
N ALA A 190 8.51 -0.37 11.56
CA ALA A 190 7.34 -0.93 10.88
C ALA A 190 6.04 -0.64 11.65
N VAL A 191 6.04 -0.73 12.99
CA VAL A 191 4.89 -0.38 13.85
C VAL A 191 4.53 1.10 13.71
N ILE A 192 5.53 1.99 13.79
CA ILE A 192 5.32 3.42 13.57
C ILE A 192 4.69 3.66 12.19
N LEU A 193 5.23 3.02 11.17
CA LEU A 193 4.79 3.21 9.80
C LEU A 193 3.35 2.71 9.58
N VAL A 194 2.96 1.55 10.14
CA VAL A 194 1.57 1.05 10.10
C VAL A 194 0.61 2.04 10.77
N ALA A 195 0.94 2.56 11.96
CA ALA A 195 0.14 3.58 12.63
C ALA A 195 0.00 4.86 11.78
N ARG A 196 1.07 5.29 11.10
CA ARG A 196 1.05 6.46 10.21
C ARG A 196 0.25 6.22 8.94
N ILE A 197 0.33 5.02 8.36
CA ILE A 197 -0.49 4.59 7.22
C ILE A 197 -1.97 4.57 7.62
N ALA A 198 -2.32 3.96 8.75
CA ALA A 198 -3.69 3.94 9.27
C ALA A 198 -4.22 5.37 9.51
N MET A 199 -3.41 6.26 10.10
CA MET A 199 -3.76 7.66 10.28
C MET A 199 -4.05 8.37 8.94
N ARG A 200 -3.27 8.09 7.90
CA ARG A 200 -3.48 8.64 6.56
C ARG A 200 -4.74 8.11 5.89
N MET A 201 -4.96 6.79 5.96
CA MET A 201 -6.09 6.14 5.30
C MET A 201 -7.43 6.44 6.00
N PHE A 202 -7.45 6.46 7.33
CA PHE A 202 -8.69 6.54 8.12
C PHE A 202 -8.89 7.90 8.79
N ARG A 203 -7.87 8.75 8.85
CA ARG A 203 -7.91 10.10 9.46
C ARG A 203 -8.38 10.08 10.93
N SER A 204 -8.18 8.97 11.62
CA SER A 204 -8.58 8.75 12.99
C SER A 204 -7.38 8.39 13.87
N PRO A 205 -7.02 9.21 14.88
CA PRO A 205 -5.98 8.87 15.84
C PRO A 205 -6.26 7.58 16.61
N LEU A 206 -7.54 7.28 16.90
CA LEU A 206 -7.95 6.06 17.58
C LEU A 206 -7.61 4.81 16.73
N LEU A 207 -7.95 4.85 15.43
CA LEU A 207 -7.63 3.74 14.53
C LEU A 207 -6.14 3.65 14.22
N ALA A 208 -5.43 4.78 14.23
CA ALA A 208 -3.97 4.77 14.11
C ALA A 208 -3.30 4.08 15.31
N GLY A 209 -3.78 4.38 16.53
CA GLY A 209 -3.34 3.72 17.75
C GLY A 209 -3.69 2.24 17.76
N PHE A 210 -4.91 1.89 17.37
CA PHE A 210 -5.35 0.50 17.26
C PHE A 210 -4.45 -0.30 16.30
N ALA A 211 -4.21 0.21 15.09
CA ALA A 211 -3.33 -0.44 14.11
C ALA A 211 -1.90 -0.58 14.63
N GLY A 212 -1.37 0.47 15.27
CA GLY A 212 -0.02 0.43 15.86
C GLY A 212 0.09 -0.59 16.98
N ILE A 213 -0.88 -0.65 17.89
CA ILE A 213 -0.89 -1.62 19.01
C ILE A 213 -1.08 -3.05 18.49
N ALA A 214 -1.99 -3.29 17.55
CA ALA A 214 -2.17 -4.61 16.94
C ALA A 214 -0.87 -5.12 16.27
N MET A 215 -0.16 -4.24 15.55
CA MET A 215 1.14 -4.57 14.96
C MET A 215 2.25 -4.75 16.00
N ALA A 216 2.24 -3.97 17.10
CA ALA A 216 3.23 -4.05 18.17
C ALA A 216 3.11 -5.36 18.95
N LEU A 217 1.89 -5.87 19.11
CA LEU A 217 1.55 -7.05 19.91
C LEU A 217 1.26 -8.30 19.05
N ASP A 218 1.70 -8.31 17.81
CA ASP A 218 1.65 -9.52 16.99
C ASP A 218 2.89 -10.40 17.23
N GLY A 219 2.66 -11.68 17.54
CA GLY A 219 3.71 -12.61 17.92
C GLY A 219 4.68 -12.93 16.78
N MET A 220 4.18 -13.15 15.57
CA MET A 220 5.03 -13.32 14.40
C MET A 220 5.90 -12.09 14.18
N GLY A 221 5.29 -10.88 14.25
CA GLY A 221 6.02 -9.62 14.15
C GLY A 221 7.07 -9.45 15.26
N ILE A 222 6.83 -9.95 16.48
CA ILE A 222 7.79 -9.92 17.59
C ILE A 222 8.93 -10.92 17.32
N VAL A 223 8.63 -12.20 17.06
CA VAL A 223 9.66 -13.22 16.80
C VAL A 223 10.56 -12.82 15.64
N MET A 224 9.97 -12.42 14.49
CA MET A 224 10.72 -12.02 13.30
C MET A 224 11.56 -10.75 13.51
N SER A 225 11.23 -9.92 14.49
CA SER A 225 12.04 -8.74 14.88
C SER A 225 13.16 -9.10 15.85
N ARG A 226 13.00 -10.19 16.63
CA ARG A 226 13.96 -10.66 17.63
C ARG A 226 14.89 -11.75 17.10
N THR A 227 14.82 -12.03 15.81
CA THR A 227 15.64 -13.03 15.10
C THR A 227 16.38 -12.33 13.97
N GLY A 228 17.64 -12.70 13.78
CA GLY A 228 18.49 -12.15 12.71
C GLY A 228 18.17 -12.76 11.36
N ILE A 229 16.98 -12.44 10.79
CA ILE A 229 16.50 -12.96 9.51
C ILE A 229 16.02 -11.85 8.57
N LEU A 230 15.93 -12.17 7.27
CA LEU A 230 15.71 -11.19 6.19
C LEU A 230 14.27 -10.70 6.07
N ASP A 231 13.29 -11.53 6.46
CA ASP A 231 11.89 -11.34 6.10
C ASP A 231 11.26 -10.09 6.72
N ASN A 232 11.63 -9.74 7.94
CA ASN A 232 11.16 -8.51 8.59
C ASN A 232 11.72 -7.25 7.92
N ILE A 233 12.98 -7.30 7.45
CA ILE A 233 13.62 -6.20 6.72
C ILE A 233 12.94 -6.02 5.35
N LEU A 234 12.69 -7.13 4.63
CA LEU A 234 11.90 -7.13 3.41
C LEU A 234 10.53 -6.48 3.62
N ALA A 235 9.78 -6.94 4.64
CA ALA A 235 8.45 -6.45 4.98
C ALA A 235 8.43 -4.93 5.21
N TYR A 236 9.45 -4.41 5.90
CA TYR A 236 9.59 -2.98 6.17
C TYR A 236 9.79 -2.15 4.90
N PHE A 237 10.68 -2.56 3.99
CA PHE A 237 10.90 -1.84 2.74
C PHE A 237 9.68 -1.92 1.80
N VAL A 238 8.99 -3.06 1.76
CA VAL A 238 7.71 -3.19 1.03
C VAL A 238 6.66 -2.23 1.61
N LEU A 239 6.58 -2.12 2.93
CA LEU A 239 5.67 -1.21 3.62
C LEU A 239 6.02 0.28 3.36
N LEU A 240 7.30 0.64 3.27
CA LEU A 240 7.75 1.98 2.84
C LEU A 240 7.31 2.26 1.39
N GLY A 241 7.48 1.28 0.50
CA GLY A 241 6.97 1.37 -0.88
C GLY A 241 5.46 1.61 -0.93
N PHE A 242 4.71 0.89 -0.11
CA PHE A 242 3.26 1.09 0.02
C PHE A 242 2.90 2.48 0.56
N TRP A 243 3.60 2.96 1.57
CA TRP A 243 3.39 4.32 2.09
C TRP A 243 3.66 5.39 1.03
N ALA A 244 4.76 5.26 0.29
CA ALA A 244 5.09 6.15 -0.81
C ALA A 244 4.04 6.09 -1.94
N LEU A 245 3.51 4.90 -2.26
CA LEU A 245 2.40 4.71 -3.19
C LEU A 245 1.13 5.48 -2.77
N LEU A 246 0.79 5.48 -1.48
CA LEU A 246 -0.34 6.26 -0.95
C LEU A 246 -0.10 7.77 -1.07
N LEU A 247 1.15 8.22 -0.85
CA LEU A 247 1.55 9.62 -1.05
C LEU A 247 1.44 10.03 -2.52
N ASP A 248 1.89 9.17 -3.43
CA ASP A 248 1.77 9.40 -4.86
C ASP A 248 0.32 9.49 -5.31
N ARG A 249 -0.56 8.62 -4.80
CA ARG A 249 -1.99 8.69 -5.07
C ARG A 249 -2.58 10.06 -4.73
N GLU A 250 -2.26 10.60 -3.56
CA GLU A 250 -2.75 11.93 -3.15
C GLU A 250 -2.13 13.04 -4.00
N HIS A 251 -0.83 12.99 -4.24
CA HIS A 251 -0.09 13.97 -4.99
C HIS A 251 -0.52 14.06 -6.46
N SER A 252 -0.56 12.91 -7.15
CA SER A 252 -0.94 12.84 -8.57
C SER A 252 -2.38 13.28 -8.80
N ARG A 253 -3.31 12.88 -7.93
CA ARG A 253 -4.72 13.29 -7.98
C ARG A 253 -4.90 14.78 -7.69
N ALA A 254 -4.17 15.34 -6.74
CA ALA A 254 -4.18 16.78 -6.47
C ALA A 254 -3.68 17.59 -7.67
N LYS A 255 -2.56 17.16 -8.28
CA LYS A 255 -2.04 17.77 -9.51
C LYS A 255 -3.04 17.68 -10.66
N LEU A 256 -3.67 16.52 -10.84
CA LEU A 256 -4.68 16.34 -11.89
C LEU A 256 -5.88 17.27 -11.65
N ALA A 257 -6.42 17.34 -10.43
CA ALA A 257 -7.53 18.22 -10.08
C ALA A 257 -7.22 19.68 -10.39
N LYS A 258 -6.03 20.17 -9.94
CA LYS A 258 -5.57 21.53 -10.20
C LYS A 258 -5.42 21.80 -11.71
N ARG A 259 -4.72 20.94 -12.43
CA ARG A 259 -4.48 21.13 -13.86
C ARG A 259 -5.73 21.04 -14.73
N VAL A 260 -6.73 20.24 -14.31
CA VAL A 260 -8.04 20.22 -14.98
C VAL A 260 -8.79 21.50 -14.69
N ALA A 261 -8.85 21.94 -13.42
CA ALA A 261 -9.64 23.12 -13.01
C ALA A 261 -9.14 24.42 -13.63
N TYR A 262 -7.81 24.58 -13.73
CA TYR A 262 -7.16 25.77 -14.29
C TYR A 262 -6.79 25.61 -15.78
N GLY A 263 -7.25 24.54 -16.42
CA GLY A 263 -7.08 24.33 -17.85
C GLY A 263 -8.20 24.96 -18.67
N GLU A 264 -8.11 24.80 -19.96
CA GLU A 264 -9.14 25.24 -20.90
C GLU A 264 -10.33 24.30 -20.94
N PHE A 265 -11.51 24.87 -21.00
CA PHE A 265 -12.78 24.18 -21.12
C PHE A 265 -13.49 24.60 -22.41
N ARG A 266 -14.18 23.66 -23.02
CA ARG A 266 -15.07 23.90 -24.16
C ARG A 266 -16.47 23.38 -23.88
N SER A 267 -17.47 24.03 -24.46
CA SER A 267 -18.84 23.50 -24.49
C SER A 267 -19.04 22.65 -25.74
N PRO A 268 -19.35 21.35 -25.65
CA PRO A 268 -19.56 20.50 -26.82
C PRO A 268 -20.73 20.95 -27.68
N SER A 269 -21.74 21.57 -27.11
CA SER A 269 -22.97 22.01 -27.80
C SER A 269 -22.94 23.47 -28.21
N GLY A 270 -21.95 24.28 -27.76
CA GLY A 270 -21.91 25.71 -28.04
C GLY A 270 -23.02 26.55 -27.39
N ALA A 271 -24.03 25.92 -26.78
CA ALA A 271 -25.19 26.60 -26.21
C ALA A 271 -24.82 27.31 -24.89
N PRO A 272 -25.39 28.51 -24.63
CA PRO A 272 -25.24 29.18 -23.33
C PRO A 272 -25.68 28.29 -22.17
N GLY A 273 -24.83 28.16 -21.12
CA GLY A 273 -25.12 27.31 -19.97
C GLY A 273 -24.92 25.80 -20.19
N ALA A 274 -24.46 25.39 -21.36
CA ALA A 274 -24.17 23.97 -21.65
C ALA A 274 -23.00 23.47 -20.82
N PRO A 275 -22.95 22.13 -20.58
CA PRO A 275 -21.87 21.51 -19.82
C PRO A 275 -20.51 21.78 -20.46
N ARG A 276 -19.55 22.29 -19.66
CA ARG A 276 -18.18 22.48 -20.07
C ARG A 276 -17.35 21.23 -19.74
N VAL A 277 -16.55 20.79 -20.70
CA VAL A 277 -15.59 19.66 -20.55
C VAL A 277 -14.18 20.16 -20.83
N PRO A 278 -13.13 19.50 -20.32
CA PRO A 278 -11.77 19.87 -20.68
C PRO A 278 -11.59 19.92 -22.20
N ALA A 279 -10.96 20.99 -22.70
CA ALA A 279 -10.79 21.21 -24.13
C ALA A 279 -9.91 20.14 -24.78
N ASP A 280 -8.80 19.75 -24.09
CA ASP A 280 -7.99 18.60 -24.49
C ASP A 280 -8.70 17.28 -24.16
N PRO A 281 -9.05 16.47 -25.16
CA PRO A 281 -9.73 15.19 -24.95
C PRO A 281 -8.89 14.18 -24.15
N TRP A 282 -7.56 14.31 -24.16
CA TRP A 282 -6.65 13.50 -23.37
C TRP A 282 -6.46 14.05 -21.94
N GLY A 283 -6.92 15.29 -21.67
CA GLY A 283 -6.70 16.00 -20.41
C GLY A 283 -5.21 16.35 -20.16
N PRO A 284 -4.90 17.02 -19.06
CA PRO A 284 -3.55 17.51 -18.81
C PRO A 284 -2.55 16.38 -18.52
N ARG A 285 -1.26 16.60 -18.83
CA ARG A 285 -0.17 15.71 -18.40
C ARG A 285 0.09 15.91 -16.91
N VAL A 286 0.24 14.84 -16.15
CA VAL A 286 0.66 14.85 -14.73
C VAL A 286 2.13 14.49 -14.67
N ILE A 287 3.00 15.49 -14.82
CA ILE A 287 4.46 15.30 -14.81
C ILE A 287 4.98 15.41 -13.37
N GLY A 288 6.02 14.62 -13.06
CA GLY A 288 6.69 14.60 -11.74
C GLY A 288 5.89 13.82 -10.70
N ARG A 289 6.27 12.57 -10.50
CA ARG A 289 5.72 11.64 -9.51
C ARG A 289 6.81 11.22 -8.52
N PRO A 290 7.30 12.17 -7.67
CA PRO A 290 8.45 11.91 -6.79
C PRO A 290 8.18 10.79 -5.79
N TRP A 291 6.93 10.66 -5.35
CA TRP A 291 6.56 9.60 -4.40
C TRP A 291 6.51 8.21 -5.06
N LEU A 292 6.17 8.15 -6.35
CA LEU A 292 6.24 6.88 -7.07
C LEU A 292 7.69 6.49 -7.37
N PHE A 293 8.55 7.46 -7.65
CA PHE A 293 9.99 7.26 -7.72
C PHE A 293 10.57 6.75 -6.39
N ALA A 294 10.20 7.38 -5.27
CA ALA A 294 10.56 6.91 -3.93
C ALA A 294 10.03 5.49 -3.64
N ALA A 295 8.81 5.17 -4.09
CA ALA A 295 8.28 3.80 -4.01
C ALA A 295 9.17 2.81 -4.78
N GLY A 296 9.64 3.18 -5.96
CA GLY A 296 10.60 2.40 -6.74
C GLY A 296 11.88 2.13 -5.95
N ILE A 297 12.47 3.17 -5.36
CA ILE A 297 13.68 3.02 -4.52
C ILE A 297 13.42 2.03 -3.38
N PHE A 298 12.36 2.22 -2.60
CA PHE A 298 12.08 1.33 -1.46
C PHE A 298 11.83 -0.11 -1.88
N LEU A 299 11.13 -0.32 -2.99
CA LEU A 299 10.85 -1.67 -3.51
C LEU A 299 12.10 -2.31 -4.13
N GLY A 300 12.98 -1.52 -4.72
CA GLY A 300 14.28 -2.00 -5.19
C GLY A 300 15.20 -2.41 -4.03
N LEU A 301 15.22 -1.63 -2.93
CA LEU A 301 15.89 -2.02 -1.70
C LEU A 301 15.29 -3.30 -1.09
N ALA A 302 13.95 -3.44 -1.11
CA ALA A 302 13.29 -4.69 -0.72
C ALA A 302 13.77 -5.87 -1.57
N GLY A 303 13.89 -5.67 -2.90
CA GLY A 303 14.47 -6.66 -3.82
C GLY A 303 15.93 -7.00 -3.49
N GLY A 304 16.71 -6.01 -3.05
CA GLY A 304 18.07 -6.19 -2.55
C GLY A 304 18.16 -6.97 -1.24
N VAL A 305 17.04 -7.23 -0.56
CA VAL A 305 16.93 -8.15 0.59
C VAL A 305 16.45 -9.52 0.13
N LYS A 306 15.33 -9.58 -0.60
CA LYS A 306 14.71 -10.85 -1.05
C LYS A 306 13.90 -10.63 -2.35
N TRP A 307 14.02 -11.53 -3.30
CA TRP A 307 13.39 -11.39 -4.62
C TRP A 307 11.86 -11.35 -4.63
N SER A 308 11.21 -11.85 -3.59
CA SER A 308 9.74 -11.76 -3.46
C SER A 308 9.21 -10.32 -3.53
N ALA A 309 10.06 -9.31 -3.33
CA ALA A 309 9.70 -7.90 -3.52
C ALA A 309 9.26 -7.55 -4.95
N ILE A 310 9.65 -8.32 -5.97
CA ILE A 310 9.27 -8.07 -7.38
C ILE A 310 7.75 -8.10 -7.55
N TYR A 311 7.06 -8.93 -6.79
CA TYR A 311 5.59 -9.00 -6.80
C TYR A 311 4.96 -7.71 -6.26
N ALA A 312 5.60 -7.08 -5.27
CA ALA A 312 5.16 -5.78 -4.77
C ALA A 312 5.41 -4.65 -5.80
N VAL A 313 6.52 -4.67 -6.56
CA VAL A 313 6.76 -3.73 -7.67
C VAL A 313 5.63 -3.84 -8.69
N ALA A 314 5.28 -5.06 -9.11
CA ALA A 314 4.22 -5.30 -10.08
C ALA A 314 2.85 -4.87 -9.55
N ALA A 315 2.46 -5.32 -8.35
CA ALA A 315 1.15 -5.03 -7.77
C ALA A 315 0.95 -3.53 -7.49
N PHE A 316 1.97 -2.84 -6.98
CA PHE A 316 1.89 -1.42 -6.68
C PHE A 316 1.96 -0.56 -7.95
N GLY A 317 2.70 -0.99 -8.96
CA GLY A 317 2.67 -0.40 -10.30
C GLY A 317 1.28 -0.47 -10.92
N LEU A 318 0.64 -1.64 -10.89
CA LEU A 318 -0.72 -1.84 -11.36
C LEU A 318 -1.75 -1.03 -10.56
N ALA A 319 -1.59 -0.94 -9.23
CA ALA A 319 -2.45 -0.11 -8.39
C ALA A 319 -2.31 1.39 -8.72
N ALA A 320 -1.09 1.89 -8.91
CA ALA A 320 -0.83 3.27 -9.33
C ALA A 320 -1.45 3.57 -10.69
N PHE A 321 -1.34 2.64 -11.64
CA PHE A 321 -1.94 2.73 -12.96
C PHE A 321 -3.47 2.75 -12.88
N ALA A 322 -4.09 1.81 -12.18
CA ALA A 322 -5.55 1.73 -12.02
C ALA A 322 -6.11 2.99 -11.33
N TRP A 323 -5.39 3.53 -10.33
CA TRP A 323 -5.78 4.79 -9.68
C TRP A 323 -5.65 6.00 -10.60
N SER A 324 -4.68 6.02 -11.50
CA SER A 324 -4.53 7.09 -12.49
C SER A 324 -5.65 7.04 -13.53
N LEU A 325 -5.98 5.85 -14.05
CA LEU A 325 -7.15 5.63 -14.93
C LEU A 325 -8.45 6.12 -14.27
N SER A 326 -8.69 5.68 -13.03
CA SER A 326 -9.85 6.09 -12.25
C SER A 326 -9.91 7.60 -12.05
N ALA A 327 -8.77 8.24 -11.74
CA ALA A 327 -8.71 9.68 -11.53
C ALA A 327 -9.09 10.47 -12.78
N ARG A 328 -8.55 10.11 -13.96
CA ARG A 328 -8.89 10.76 -15.24
C ARG A 328 -10.36 10.60 -15.58
N ARG A 329 -10.91 9.42 -15.37
CA ARG A 329 -12.33 9.17 -15.60
C ARG A 329 -13.21 10.01 -14.69
N ILE A 330 -12.87 10.13 -13.39
CA ILE A 330 -13.59 10.98 -12.43
C ILE A 330 -13.47 12.47 -12.80
N ALA A 331 -12.32 12.89 -13.32
CA ALA A 331 -12.06 14.26 -13.75
C ALA A 331 -12.76 14.63 -15.06
N GLY A 332 -13.46 13.71 -15.73
CA GLY A 332 -14.19 13.98 -16.95
C GLY A 332 -13.35 14.03 -18.22
N VAL A 333 -12.15 13.48 -18.20
CA VAL A 333 -11.28 13.35 -19.37
C VAL A 333 -11.93 12.40 -20.37
N ARG A 334 -12.12 12.84 -21.62
CA ARG A 334 -12.87 12.08 -22.65
C ARG A 334 -12.16 10.78 -23.01
N LEU A 335 -10.88 10.86 -23.36
CA LEU A 335 -10.04 9.73 -23.72
C LEU A 335 -9.24 9.23 -22.50
N TRP A 336 -9.95 9.00 -21.39
CA TRP A 336 -9.37 8.68 -20.09
C TRP A 336 -8.49 7.43 -20.11
N PHE A 337 -8.84 6.40 -20.89
CA PHE A 337 -8.07 5.16 -20.96
C PHE A 337 -6.74 5.37 -21.71
N GLY A 338 -6.79 5.89 -22.93
CA GLY A 338 -5.56 6.19 -23.70
C GLY A 338 -4.65 7.17 -22.98
N ALA A 339 -5.23 8.24 -22.40
CA ALA A 339 -4.47 9.18 -21.60
C ALA A 339 -3.88 8.53 -20.34
N GLY A 340 -4.61 7.60 -19.71
CA GLY A 340 -4.12 6.83 -18.60
C GLY A 340 -2.94 5.94 -18.95
N VAL A 341 -2.93 5.34 -20.14
CA VAL A 341 -1.79 4.55 -20.61
C VAL A 341 -0.61 5.45 -20.95
N PHE A 342 -0.77 6.41 -21.84
CA PHE A 342 0.35 7.16 -22.43
C PHE A 342 0.79 8.38 -21.58
N ARG A 343 -0.14 9.07 -20.89
CA ARG A 343 0.17 10.27 -20.10
C ARG A 343 0.44 9.98 -18.63
N ASP A 344 0.03 8.81 -18.11
CA ASP A 344 0.24 8.40 -16.71
C ASP A 344 0.98 7.07 -16.57
N GLY A 345 0.59 6.03 -17.30
CA GLY A 345 1.12 4.67 -17.19
C GLY A 345 2.58 4.58 -17.56
N LEU A 346 2.96 5.06 -18.77
CA LEU A 346 4.36 5.09 -19.19
C LEU A 346 5.22 5.94 -18.25
N PRO A 347 4.86 7.20 -17.91
CA PRO A 347 5.61 7.96 -16.92
C PRO A 347 5.67 7.29 -15.54
N ALA A 348 4.62 6.57 -15.13
CA ALA A 348 4.62 5.82 -13.88
C ALA A 348 5.60 4.64 -13.92
N PHE A 349 5.62 3.91 -15.03
CA PHE A 349 6.59 2.83 -15.24
C PHE A 349 8.02 3.35 -15.15
N PHE A 350 8.35 4.42 -15.87
CA PHE A 350 9.70 5.02 -15.85
C PHE A 350 10.06 5.67 -14.51
N ALA A 351 9.09 6.07 -13.70
CA ALA A 351 9.35 6.54 -12.33
C ALA A 351 9.59 5.38 -11.35
N LEU A 352 8.86 4.26 -11.49
CA LEU A 352 8.87 3.15 -10.54
C LEU A 352 9.97 2.13 -10.87
N VAL A 353 9.95 1.58 -12.09
CA VAL A 353 10.75 0.40 -12.43
C VAL A 353 12.24 0.71 -12.53
N PRO A 354 12.70 1.74 -13.28
CA PRO A 354 14.12 2.08 -13.31
C PRO A 354 14.67 2.45 -11.93
N ALA A 355 13.88 3.14 -11.09
CA ALA A 355 14.28 3.45 -9.72
C ALA A 355 14.44 2.18 -8.87
N ALA A 356 13.54 1.19 -9.04
CA ALA A 356 13.65 -0.08 -8.35
C ALA A 356 14.87 -0.88 -8.82
N VAL A 357 15.12 -0.92 -10.13
CA VAL A 357 16.31 -1.58 -10.70
C VAL A 357 17.58 -0.91 -10.19
N ALA A 358 17.66 0.43 -10.23
CA ALA A 358 18.83 1.14 -9.75
C ALA A 358 19.11 0.90 -8.26
N ALA A 359 18.06 0.91 -7.41
CA ALA A 359 18.19 0.62 -5.99
C ALA A 359 18.56 -0.86 -5.72
N TYR A 360 18.05 -1.78 -6.52
CA TYR A 360 18.45 -3.18 -6.47
C TYR A 360 19.92 -3.36 -6.84
N LEU A 361 20.37 -2.76 -7.95
CA LEU A 361 21.77 -2.83 -8.37
C LEU A 361 22.71 -2.15 -7.36
N ALA A 362 22.25 -1.06 -6.73
CA ALA A 362 23.02 -0.40 -5.66
C ALA A 362 23.29 -1.34 -4.46
N ALA A 363 22.37 -2.25 -4.15
CA ALA A 363 22.57 -3.25 -3.11
C ALA A 363 23.71 -4.25 -3.45
N TRP A 364 24.05 -4.41 -4.72
CA TRP A 364 25.10 -5.30 -5.20
C TRP A 364 26.45 -4.59 -5.42
N ILE A 365 26.57 -3.27 -5.14
CA ILE A 365 27.82 -2.53 -5.27
C ILE A 365 29.00 -3.25 -4.57
N PRO A 366 28.86 -3.78 -3.32
CA PRO A 366 29.96 -4.49 -2.67
C PRO A 366 30.43 -5.73 -3.45
N TRP A 367 29.50 -6.46 -4.07
CA TRP A 367 29.83 -7.60 -4.91
C TRP A 367 30.65 -7.17 -6.16
N PHE A 368 30.25 -6.09 -6.83
CA PHE A 368 31.01 -5.57 -7.97
C PHE A 368 32.37 -5.01 -7.57
N ALA A 369 32.50 -4.48 -6.35
CA ALA A 369 33.72 -3.86 -5.86
C ALA A 369 34.79 -4.88 -5.42
N ASP A 370 34.41 -6.10 -5.05
CA ASP A 370 35.31 -7.13 -4.56
C ASP A 370 35.23 -8.39 -5.44
N SER A 371 36.27 -8.59 -6.24
CA SER A 371 36.40 -9.72 -7.16
C SER A 371 36.55 -11.10 -6.46
N ARG A 372 36.77 -11.12 -5.14
CA ARG A 372 36.76 -12.34 -4.31
C ARG A 372 35.35 -12.82 -3.99
N SER A 373 34.33 -12.02 -4.23
CA SER A 373 32.91 -12.43 -4.05
C SER A 373 32.59 -13.64 -4.91
N TRP A 374 31.76 -14.54 -4.38
CA TRP A 374 31.37 -15.75 -5.12
C TRP A 374 30.79 -15.44 -6.50
N GLY A 375 31.20 -16.23 -7.48
CA GLY A 375 30.62 -16.15 -8.82
C GLY A 375 31.17 -15.03 -9.70
N HIS A 376 32.20 -14.29 -9.30
CA HIS A 376 32.87 -13.30 -10.16
C HIS A 376 33.52 -13.88 -11.40
N ASP A 377 33.90 -15.15 -11.35
CA ASP A 377 34.57 -15.92 -12.41
C ASP A 377 33.64 -16.79 -13.26
N LEU A 378 32.33 -16.80 -12.97
CA LEU A 378 31.34 -17.62 -13.69
C LEU A 378 31.33 -17.39 -15.21
N ALA A 379 31.55 -16.18 -15.69
CA ALA A 379 31.70 -15.92 -17.13
C ALA A 379 32.93 -16.61 -17.73
N LYS A 380 34.06 -16.54 -17.07
CA LYS A 380 35.30 -17.16 -17.50
C LYS A 380 35.17 -18.70 -17.48
N GLU A 381 34.54 -19.25 -16.46
CA GLU A 381 34.26 -20.67 -16.36
C GLU A 381 33.31 -21.17 -17.45
N ALA A 382 32.23 -20.38 -17.76
CA ALA A 382 31.32 -20.71 -18.84
C ALA A 382 32.06 -20.76 -20.19
N VAL A 383 32.94 -19.81 -20.47
CA VAL A 383 33.76 -19.81 -21.68
C VAL A 383 34.70 -21.02 -21.73
N LYS A 384 35.32 -21.39 -20.59
CA LYS A 384 36.18 -22.59 -20.51
C LYS A 384 35.40 -23.90 -20.80
N ARG A 385 34.10 -23.92 -20.44
CA ARG A 385 33.20 -25.03 -20.74
C ARG A 385 32.64 -25.01 -22.18
N GLY A 386 33.00 -24.01 -22.99
CA GLY A 386 32.46 -23.81 -24.32
C GLY A 386 31.06 -23.29 -24.36
N GLU A 387 30.56 -22.73 -23.25
CA GLU A 387 29.23 -22.14 -23.15
C GLU A 387 29.24 -20.68 -23.66
N GLY A 388 28.12 -20.27 -24.29
CA GLY A 388 27.93 -18.87 -24.73
C GLY A 388 27.69 -17.92 -23.56
N LEU A 389 28.23 -16.73 -23.62
CA LEU A 389 27.98 -15.70 -22.62
C LEU A 389 26.58 -15.08 -22.78
N PRO A 390 25.90 -14.69 -21.68
CA PRO A 390 24.58 -14.06 -21.72
C PRO A 390 24.51 -12.78 -22.58
N LEU A 391 25.55 -11.97 -22.52
CA LEU A 391 25.68 -10.71 -23.30
C LEU A 391 27.03 -10.67 -23.99
N THR A 392 27.06 -10.90 -25.28
CA THR A 392 28.27 -10.78 -26.11
C THR A 392 28.80 -9.34 -26.07
N GLY A 393 30.08 -9.17 -25.77
CA GLY A 393 30.74 -7.86 -25.72
C GLY A 393 30.57 -7.10 -24.40
N ALA A 394 29.80 -7.61 -23.44
CA ALA A 394 29.73 -7.03 -22.09
C ALA A 394 30.92 -7.49 -21.24
N PRO A 395 31.36 -6.68 -20.23
CA PRO A 395 32.41 -7.11 -19.30
C PRO A 395 32.09 -8.43 -18.58
N ASP A 396 33.14 -9.22 -18.25
CA ASP A 396 33.00 -10.50 -17.53
C ASP A 396 32.18 -10.36 -16.25
N ALA A 397 32.40 -9.31 -15.46
CA ALA A 397 31.65 -9.07 -14.24
C ALA A 397 30.13 -8.94 -14.46
N VAL A 398 29.71 -8.33 -15.59
CA VAL A 398 28.28 -8.22 -15.95
C VAL A 398 27.72 -9.57 -16.34
N ASN A 399 28.46 -10.34 -17.15
CA ASN A 399 28.06 -11.70 -17.53
C ASN A 399 28.03 -12.63 -16.34
N SER A 400 29.02 -12.58 -15.46
CA SER A 400 29.06 -13.32 -14.20
C SER A 400 27.89 -12.98 -13.30
N PHE A 401 27.53 -11.68 -13.19
CA PHE A 401 26.36 -11.25 -12.44
C PHE A 401 25.05 -11.84 -12.97
N ILE A 402 24.88 -11.90 -14.29
CA ILE A 402 23.70 -12.53 -14.91
C ILE A 402 23.71 -14.04 -14.67
N LEU A 403 24.85 -14.71 -14.80
CA LEU A 403 24.99 -16.14 -14.52
C LEU A 403 24.69 -16.47 -13.06
N TYR A 404 25.17 -15.64 -12.12
CA TYR A 404 24.85 -15.74 -10.70
C TYR A 404 23.33 -15.64 -10.46
N HIS A 405 22.64 -14.68 -11.13
CA HIS A 405 21.19 -14.56 -11.01
C HIS A 405 20.44 -15.76 -11.63
N LYS A 406 20.95 -16.36 -12.69
CA LYS A 406 20.40 -17.61 -13.24
C LYS A 406 20.57 -18.75 -12.25
N ASP A 407 21.72 -18.85 -11.59
CA ASP A 407 21.99 -19.86 -10.57
C ASP A 407 21.08 -19.67 -9.34
N MET A 408 20.93 -18.44 -8.85
CA MET A 408 19.98 -18.13 -7.77
C MET A 408 18.52 -18.48 -8.16
N TRP A 409 18.14 -18.18 -9.41
CA TRP A 409 16.82 -18.56 -9.93
C TRP A 409 16.62 -20.06 -9.95
N HIS A 410 17.59 -20.79 -10.45
CA HIS A 410 17.56 -22.26 -10.48
C HIS A 410 17.41 -22.83 -9.07
N PHE A 411 18.23 -22.38 -8.12
CA PHE A 411 18.13 -22.79 -6.72
C PHE A 411 16.73 -22.56 -6.15
N HIS A 412 16.19 -21.35 -6.32
CA HIS A 412 14.87 -21.03 -5.77
C HIS A 412 13.73 -21.80 -6.44
N HIS A 413 13.92 -22.28 -7.67
CA HIS A 413 12.90 -23.03 -8.40
C HIS A 413 12.93 -24.53 -8.09
N THR A 414 14.11 -25.06 -7.76
CA THR A 414 14.33 -26.47 -7.53
C THR A 414 14.34 -26.87 -6.06
N LEU A 415 14.35 -25.90 -5.15
CA LEU A 415 14.36 -26.18 -3.71
C LEU A 415 13.08 -26.90 -3.28
N SER A 416 13.20 -28.22 -3.02
CA SER A 416 12.08 -29.10 -2.66
C SER A 416 12.40 -30.00 -1.46
N SER A 417 13.50 -29.71 -0.73
CA SER A 417 13.88 -30.48 0.46
C SER A 417 12.75 -30.47 1.49
N HIS A 418 12.38 -31.65 1.98
CA HIS A 418 11.38 -31.77 3.04
C HIS A 418 11.86 -31.10 4.34
N HIS A 419 10.92 -30.43 5.02
CA HIS A 419 11.15 -29.83 6.33
C HIS A 419 9.87 -29.93 7.17
N ASP A 420 9.99 -30.36 8.42
CA ASP A 420 8.83 -30.61 9.29
C ASP A 420 7.91 -29.42 9.49
N TYR A 421 8.46 -28.20 9.48
CA TYR A 421 7.71 -26.94 9.60
C TYR A 421 7.31 -26.33 8.26
N GLN A 422 7.51 -27.02 7.13
CA GLN A 422 7.01 -26.52 5.85
C GLN A 422 5.48 -26.40 5.86
N SER A 423 4.94 -25.43 5.15
CA SER A 423 3.50 -25.15 5.09
C SER A 423 3.11 -24.44 3.81
N GLN A 424 1.89 -24.66 3.37
CA GLN A 424 1.36 -24.01 2.17
C GLN A 424 0.82 -22.61 2.48
N MET A 425 0.71 -21.75 1.47
CA MET A 425 0.30 -20.36 1.64
C MET A 425 -1.10 -20.20 2.28
N TRP A 426 -2.02 -21.13 2.04
CA TRP A 426 -3.36 -21.09 2.65
C TRP A 426 -3.35 -21.42 4.15
N ASP A 427 -2.36 -22.15 4.63
CA ASP A 427 -2.15 -22.44 6.03
C ASP A 427 -1.73 -21.18 6.83
N TRP A 428 -1.08 -20.21 6.17
CA TRP A 428 -0.49 -19.05 6.81
C TRP A 428 -1.56 -18.10 7.38
N ILE A 429 -2.68 -17.93 6.66
CA ILE A 429 -3.75 -17.01 7.08
C ILE A 429 -4.51 -17.47 8.32
N ILE A 430 -4.53 -18.80 8.56
CA ILE A 430 -5.16 -19.41 9.75
C ILE A 430 -4.12 -19.79 10.81
N GLN A 431 -2.84 -19.56 10.57
CA GLN A 431 -1.73 -19.90 11.46
C GLN A 431 -1.68 -21.42 11.75
N ARG A 432 -1.80 -22.25 10.69
CA ARG A 432 -1.90 -23.70 10.88
C ARG A 432 -0.60 -24.37 11.30
N ARG A 433 0.56 -23.95 10.73
CA ARG A 433 1.87 -24.58 11.00
C ARG A 433 2.92 -23.52 11.29
N PRO A 434 2.95 -22.92 12.50
CA PRO A 434 3.99 -21.97 12.90
C PRO A 434 5.32 -22.70 13.06
N VAL A 435 6.41 -22.01 12.76
CA VAL A 435 7.75 -22.54 12.88
C VAL A 435 8.25 -22.38 14.31
N SER A 436 8.78 -23.45 14.92
CA SER A 436 9.56 -23.38 16.13
C SER A 436 10.99 -22.93 15.80
N PHE A 437 11.35 -21.74 16.25
CA PHE A 437 12.66 -21.14 16.05
C PHE A 437 13.68 -21.60 17.08
N TYR A 438 13.21 -21.95 18.26
CA TYR A 438 14.04 -22.41 19.35
C TYR A 438 13.26 -23.35 20.27
N TRP A 439 13.90 -24.41 20.69
CA TRP A 439 13.37 -25.37 21.66
C TRP A 439 14.48 -25.89 22.57
N LEU A 440 14.26 -25.78 23.87
CA LEU A 440 15.06 -26.39 24.89
C LEU A 440 14.14 -27.25 25.77
N GLY A 441 14.30 -28.56 25.67
CA GLY A 441 13.46 -29.53 26.37
C GLY A 441 13.76 -29.60 27.87
N ALA A 442 12.92 -30.35 28.59
CA ALA A 442 12.94 -30.42 30.04
C ALA A 442 14.22 -31.03 30.65
N ASP A 443 14.93 -31.84 29.87
CA ASP A 443 16.23 -32.42 30.21
C ASP A 443 17.38 -31.39 30.25
N LYS A 444 17.23 -30.29 29.53
CA LYS A 444 18.26 -29.23 29.37
C LYS A 444 17.82 -27.88 29.92
N ALA A 445 16.52 -27.64 30.04
CA ALA A 445 15.99 -26.40 30.58
C ALA A 445 16.24 -26.33 32.10
N SER A 446 16.63 -25.16 32.57
CA SER A 446 16.78 -24.97 34.03
C SER A 446 15.41 -25.06 34.70
N ASN A 447 15.36 -25.67 35.93
CA ASN A 447 14.13 -25.80 36.72
C ASN A 447 13.67 -24.46 37.35
N LYS A 448 13.95 -23.33 36.68
CA LYS A 448 13.62 -21.96 37.18
C LYS A 448 12.16 -21.59 37.02
N CYS A 449 11.35 -22.40 36.32
CA CYS A 449 9.93 -22.10 36.13
C CYS A 449 9.06 -22.48 37.36
N GLY A 450 9.65 -23.06 38.39
CA GLY A 450 8.93 -23.50 39.59
C GLY A 450 8.09 -24.78 39.42
N ALA A 451 8.26 -25.52 38.34
CA ALA A 451 7.61 -26.80 38.04
C ALA A 451 8.64 -27.93 37.88
N GLN A 452 8.16 -29.19 37.92
CA GLN A 452 9.03 -30.37 37.75
C GLN A 452 9.62 -30.49 36.35
N SER A 453 8.95 -29.94 35.34
CA SER A 453 9.37 -29.97 33.94
C SER A 453 9.24 -28.57 33.34
N CYS A 454 10.38 -27.95 33.02
CA CYS A 454 10.44 -26.63 32.39
C CYS A 454 10.93 -26.76 30.95
N VAL A 455 10.45 -25.86 30.09
CA VAL A 455 10.87 -25.77 28.69
C VAL A 455 11.08 -24.32 28.32
N GLU A 456 11.94 -24.08 27.33
CA GLU A 456 12.10 -22.79 26.68
C GLU A 456 11.78 -22.94 25.20
N ALA A 457 10.83 -22.17 24.68
CA ALA A 457 10.39 -22.26 23.30
C ALA A 457 10.21 -20.89 22.68
N ILE A 458 10.66 -20.73 21.41
CA ILE A 458 10.32 -19.58 20.59
C ILE A 458 9.59 -20.11 19.36
N THR A 459 8.31 -19.79 19.26
CA THR A 459 7.43 -20.22 18.17
C THR A 459 6.83 -19.01 17.47
N SER A 460 6.88 -18.98 16.14
CA SER A 460 6.38 -17.86 15.32
C SER A 460 4.85 -17.83 15.18
N ILE A 461 4.13 -18.13 16.25
CA ILE A 461 2.66 -18.00 16.29
C ILE A 461 2.33 -16.51 16.28
N GLY A 462 1.55 -16.05 15.29
CA GLY A 462 1.00 -14.70 15.29
C GLY A 462 0.00 -14.52 16.44
N ASN A 463 -0.33 -13.27 16.77
CA ASN A 463 -1.40 -13.00 17.71
C ASN A 463 -2.73 -13.56 17.17
N VAL A 464 -3.26 -14.60 17.79
CA VAL A 464 -4.42 -15.34 17.30
C VAL A 464 -5.62 -14.42 17.09
N ALA A 465 -5.82 -13.43 17.96
CA ALA A 465 -6.89 -12.45 17.80
C ALA A 465 -6.68 -11.57 16.55
N VAL A 466 -5.44 -11.16 16.25
CA VAL A 466 -5.13 -10.36 15.05
C VAL A 466 -5.37 -11.18 13.78
N TRP A 467 -4.89 -12.41 13.73
CA TRP A 467 -4.94 -13.23 12.53
C TRP A 467 -6.34 -13.77 12.23
N TRP A 468 -7.04 -14.33 13.21
CA TRP A 468 -8.37 -14.91 12.98
C TRP A 468 -9.44 -13.84 12.77
N LEU A 469 -9.40 -12.73 13.54
CA LEU A 469 -10.26 -11.59 13.23
C LEU A 469 -9.82 -10.90 11.92
N GLY A 470 -8.54 -10.96 11.57
CA GLY A 470 -7.99 -10.50 10.30
C GLY A 470 -8.56 -11.25 9.09
N LEU A 471 -8.80 -12.55 9.21
CA LEU A 471 -9.48 -13.37 8.19
C LEU A 471 -10.91 -12.89 7.97
N VAL A 472 -11.67 -12.68 9.05
CA VAL A 472 -13.04 -12.10 8.96
C VAL A 472 -12.97 -10.69 8.35
N ALA A 473 -12.00 -9.87 8.76
CA ALA A 473 -11.80 -8.54 8.23
C ALA A 473 -11.45 -8.54 6.73
N LEU A 474 -10.75 -9.55 6.23
CA LEU A 474 -10.44 -9.68 4.81
C LEU A 474 -11.73 -9.80 3.97
N ILE A 475 -12.73 -10.54 4.45
CA ILE A 475 -14.05 -10.63 3.79
C ILE A 475 -14.69 -9.24 3.74
N VAL A 476 -14.68 -8.49 4.85
CA VAL A 476 -15.23 -7.12 4.90
C VAL A 476 -14.49 -6.20 3.90
N VAL A 477 -13.17 -6.31 3.81
CA VAL A 477 -12.34 -5.53 2.86
C VAL A 477 -12.68 -5.90 1.41
N ILE A 478 -12.81 -7.19 1.09
CA ILE A 478 -13.22 -7.65 -0.25
C ILE A 478 -14.59 -7.09 -0.62
N LEU A 479 -15.56 -7.20 0.27
CA LEU A 479 -16.90 -6.63 0.05
C LEU A 479 -16.86 -5.10 -0.15
N ALA A 480 -16.06 -4.39 0.65
CA ALA A 480 -15.90 -2.94 0.51
C ALA A 480 -15.21 -2.55 -0.81
N ALA A 481 -14.22 -3.33 -1.24
CA ALA A 481 -13.53 -3.10 -2.50
C ALA A 481 -14.45 -3.29 -3.71
N PHE A 482 -15.15 -4.40 -3.79
CA PHE A 482 -15.95 -4.74 -4.97
C PHE A 482 -17.33 -4.08 -4.97
N ARG A 483 -18.06 -4.09 -3.83
CA ARG A 483 -19.42 -3.53 -3.76
C ARG A 483 -19.43 -2.02 -3.61
N HIS A 484 -18.54 -1.46 -2.79
CA HIS A 484 -18.49 -0.02 -2.48
C HIS A 484 -17.40 0.73 -3.25
N LYS A 485 -16.55 0.04 -4.01
CA LYS A 485 -15.43 0.63 -4.75
C LYS A 485 -14.52 1.48 -3.84
N ASP A 486 -14.36 1.06 -2.57
CA ASP A 486 -13.55 1.79 -1.61
C ASP A 486 -12.07 1.65 -1.97
N TRP A 487 -11.42 2.78 -2.25
CA TRP A 487 -10.03 2.79 -2.64
C TRP A 487 -9.09 2.31 -1.52
N ARG A 488 -9.50 2.45 -0.25
CA ARG A 488 -8.73 2.00 0.92
C ARG A 488 -8.71 0.49 0.98
N ALA A 489 -9.85 -0.12 0.71
CA ALA A 489 -9.97 -1.57 0.62
C ALA A 489 -9.13 -2.11 -0.54
N TRP A 490 -9.17 -1.48 -1.73
CA TRP A 490 -8.30 -1.85 -2.85
C TRP A 490 -6.82 -1.68 -2.54
N ALA A 491 -6.43 -0.63 -1.78
CA ALA A 491 -5.05 -0.45 -1.35
C ALA A 491 -4.58 -1.60 -0.45
N ILE A 492 -5.41 -1.97 0.55
CA ILE A 492 -5.12 -3.09 1.45
C ILE A 492 -4.99 -4.41 0.66
N LEU A 493 -5.93 -4.69 -0.25
CA LEU A 493 -5.88 -5.89 -1.09
C LEU A 493 -4.67 -5.93 -2.01
N ALA A 494 -4.22 -4.79 -2.52
CA ALA A 494 -3.02 -4.72 -3.34
C ALA A 494 -1.77 -5.12 -2.55
N GLY A 495 -1.63 -4.64 -1.31
CA GLY A 495 -0.51 -5.03 -0.45
C GLY A 495 -0.61 -6.47 0.04
N TYR A 496 -1.81 -6.90 0.45
CA TYR A 496 -2.06 -8.27 0.89
C TYR A 496 -1.76 -9.26 -0.25
N GLY A 497 -2.35 -9.00 -1.44
CA GLY A 497 -2.19 -9.84 -2.61
C GLY A 497 -0.76 -9.85 -3.15
N ALA A 498 -0.04 -8.72 -3.06
CA ALA A 498 1.35 -8.63 -3.53
C ALA A 498 2.28 -9.63 -2.81
N MET A 499 2.10 -9.84 -1.50
CA MET A 499 3.01 -10.63 -0.69
C MET A 499 2.48 -12.03 -0.33
N TRP A 500 1.20 -12.31 -0.62
CA TRP A 500 0.58 -13.60 -0.32
C TRP A 500 0.27 -14.42 -1.59
N LEU A 501 -0.45 -13.83 -2.59
CA LEU A 501 -0.95 -14.56 -3.75
C LEU A 501 0.15 -15.21 -4.62
N PRO A 502 1.36 -14.64 -4.82
CA PRO A 502 2.37 -15.27 -5.65
C PRO A 502 2.80 -16.66 -5.17
N TRP A 503 2.67 -16.93 -3.88
CA TRP A 503 3.04 -18.21 -3.30
C TRP A 503 2.17 -19.39 -3.77
N ILE A 504 1.02 -19.12 -4.41
CA ILE A 504 0.20 -20.16 -5.06
C ILE A 504 0.97 -20.91 -6.16
N SER A 505 1.97 -20.25 -6.77
CA SER A 505 2.79 -20.83 -7.84
C SER A 505 3.97 -21.67 -7.29
N TYR A 506 4.12 -21.78 -5.97
CA TYR A 506 5.26 -22.42 -5.33
C TYR A 506 4.85 -23.58 -4.41
N THR A 507 3.83 -24.34 -4.79
CA THR A 507 3.28 -25.45 -3.99
C THR A 507 4.27 -26.60 -3.79
N ASN A 508 5.19 -26.80 -4.73
CA ASN A 508 6.21 -27.86 -4.68
C ASN A 508 7.50 -27.42 -3.96
N ARG A 509 7.59 -26.14 -3.59
CA ARG A 509 8.76 -25.60 -2.92
C ARG A 509 8.61 -25.66 -1.42
N THR A 510 9.70 -25.91 -0.70
CA THR A 510 9.75 -25.75 0.76
C THR A 510 9.57 -24.29 1.12
N ILE A 511 8.42 -23.98 1.73
CA ILE A 511 8.02 -22.64 2.15
C ILE A 511 7.47 -22.69 3.57
N PHE A 512 7.51 -21.53 4.26
CA PHE A 512 7.23 -21.47 5.69
C PHE A 512 6.24 -20.37 6.03
N GLN A 513 5.45 -20.59 7.10
CA GLN A 513 4.46 -19.66 7.58
C GLN A 513 5.03 -18.29 7.94
N PHE A 514 6.26 -18.19 8.46
CA PHE A 514 6.83 -16.90 8.84
C PHE A 514 7.06 -15.93 7.66
N TYR A 515 7.01 -16.41 6.40
CA TYR A 515 6.97 -15.51 5.24
C TYR A 515 5.76 -14.58 5.27
N ALA A 516 4.72 -14.95 6.02
CA ALA A 516 3.52 -14.15 6.24
C ALA A 516 3.80 -12.80 6.94
N VAL A 517 4.96 -12.61 7.59
CA VAL A 517 5.36 -11.31 8.14
C VAL A 517 5.36 -10.21 7.08
N ALA A 518 5.60 -10.56 5.81
CA ALA A 518 5.60 -9.62 4.70
C ALA A 518 4.20 -9.04 4.39
N PHE A 519 3.12 -9.76 4.69
CA PHE A 519 1.76 -9.24 4.52
C PHE A 519 1.04 -8.96 5.86
N LEU A 520 1.64 -9.24 7.00
CA LEU A 520 1.11 -8.90 8.33
C LEU A 520 0.63 -7.43 8.45
N PRO A 521 1.36 -6.41 7.95
CA PRO A 521 0.87 -5.03 7.99
C PRO A 521 -0.50 -4.84 7.34
N TYR A 522 -0.77 -5.59 6.28
CA TYR A 522 -2.04 -5.53 5.55
C TYR A 522 -3.16 -6.31 6.24
N VAL A 523 -2.84 -7.37 6.99
CA VAL A 523 -3.77 -8.05 7.92
C VAL A 523 -4.23 -7.06 8.99
N VAL A 524 -3.28 -6.35 9.62
CA VAL A 524 -3.56 -5.33 10.63
C VAL A 524 -4.38 -4.17 10.06
N LEU A 525 -4.07 -3.70 8.85
CA LEU A 525 -4.82 -2.64 8.18
C LEU A 525 -6.24 -3.11 7.79
N ALA A 526 -6.41 -4.36 7.37
CA ALA A 526 -7.71 -4.97 7.09
C ALA A 526 -8.57 -5.03 8.37
N LEU A 527 -7.99 -5.52 9.46
CA LEU A 527 -8.66 -5.56 10.77
C LEU A 527 -9.03 -4.15 11.24
N THR A 528 -8.12 -3.19 11.13
CA THR A 528 -8.36 -1.79 11.48
C THR A 528 -9.50 -1.19 10.64
N PHE A 529 -9.54 -1.49 9.33
CA PHE A 529 -10.63 -1.05 8.45
C PHE A 529 -11.97 -1.64 8.88
N ALA A 530 -12.04 -2.94 9.11
CA ALA A 530 -13.27 -3.65 9.51
C ALA A 530 -13.79 -3.17 10.86
N VAL A 531 -12.90 -3.05 11.86
CA VAL A 531 -13.21 -2.49 13.19
C VAL A 531 -13.70 -1.04 13.06
N GLY A 532 -13.04 -0.23 12.23
CA GLY A 532 -13.45 1.15 11.96
C GLY A 532 -14.82 1.27 11.29
N VAL A 533 -15.16 0.35 10.39
CA VAL A 533 -16.48 0.26 9.74
C VAL A 533 -17.54 -0.17 10.77
N ALA A 534 -17.30 -1.22 11.55
CA ALA A 534 -18.21 -1.70 12.60
C ALA A 534 -18.45 -0.65 13.68
N ALA A 535 -17.40 0.05 14.10
CA ALA A 535 -17.48 1.18 15.03
C ALA A 535 -18.11 2.45 14.45
N GLN A 536 -18.45 2.46 13.15
CA GLN A 536 -18.97 3.64 12.42
C GLN A 536 -18.03 4.85 12.41
N ILE A 537 -16.74 4.62 12.65
CA ILE A 537 -15.67 5.64 12.57
C ILE A 537 -15.22 5.83 11.13
N VAL A 538 -15.16 4.72 10.38
CA VAL A 538 -14.84 4.71 8.95
C VAL A 538 -16.14 4.79 8.17
N GLY A 539 -16.51 5.98 7.70
CA GLY A 539 -17.61 6.18 6.75
C GLY A 539 -17.25 5.61 5.36
N ARG A 540 -18.26 5.41 4.53
CA ARG A 540 -18.06 5.07 3.11
C ARG A 540 -17.16 6.13 2.49
N ALA A 541 -16.07 5.72 1.85
CA ALA A 541 -15.30 6.65 1.05
C ALA A 541 -16.27 7.22 0.00
N HIS A 542 -16.44 8.55 -0.01
CA HIS A 542 -17.15 9.22 -1.10
C HIS A 542 -16.27 9.09 -2.34
N SER A 543 -16.27 7.91 -2.90
CA SER A 543 -15.80 7.72 -4.25
C SER A 543 -16.96 8.12 -5.15
N GLY A 544 -16.90 9.31 -5.70
CA GLY A 544 -17.69 9.64 -6.88
C GLY A 544 -17.27 8.79 -8.08
N GLN A 545 -16.85 7.54 -7.82
CA GLN A 545 -16.44 6.62 -8.85
C GLN A 545 -17.68 6.26 -9.69
N PRO A 546 -17.69 6.60 -10.97
CA PRO A 546 -18.70 6.10 -11.88
C PRO A 546 -18.65 4.56 -11.83
N ARG A 547 -19.81 3.91 -11.90
CA ARG A 547 -19.88 2.45 -12.11
C ARG A 547 -18.96 2.11 -13.28
N LEU A 548 -18.12 1.10 -13.12
CA LEU A 548 -17.30 0.58 -14.21
C LEU A 548 -18.25 0.21 -15.38
N SER A 549 -18.32 1.08 -16.37
CA SER A 549 -18.83 0.72 -17.68
C SER A 549 -17.61 0.41 -18.53
N PHE A 550 -17.62 -0.72 -19.18
CA PHE A 550 -16.52 -1.20 -20.03
C PHE A 550 -16.31 -0.38 -21.31
N GLY A 551 -16.93 0.79 -21.45
CA GLY A 551 -16.69 1.70 -22.56
C GLY A 551 -15.32 2.38 -22.45
N LEU A 552 -14.49 2.23 -23.48
CA LEU A 552 -13.18 2.89 -23.62
C LEU A 552 -13.28 4.43 -23.74
N VAL A 553 -14.48 4.92 -24.02
CA VAL A 553 -14.81 6.34 -24.14
C VAL A 553 -15.91 6.64 -23.13
N SER A 554 -15.68 7.63 -22.24
CA SER A 554 -16.76 8.09 -21.36
C SER A 554 -17.83 8.80 -22.17
N SER A 555 -19.10 8.41 -22.01
CA SER A 555 -20.22 9.29 -22.32
C SER A 555 -19.97 10.66 -21.69
N PRO A 556 -20.40 11.79 -22.30
CA PRO A 556 -20.10 13.13 -21.81
C PRO A 556 -20.34 13.21 -20.31
N ALA A 557 -19.26 13.41 -19.56
CA ALA A 557 -19.32 13.49 -18.13
C ALA A 557 -20.31 14.60 -17.76
N ARG A 558 -21.19 14.33 -16.80
CA ARG A 558 -21.99 15.40 -16.20
C ARG A 558 -21.04 16.49 -15.76
N PRO A 559 -21.29 17.76 -16.12
CA PRO A 559 -20.35 18.83 -15.93
C PRO A 559 -19.96 18.95 -14.46
N VAL A 560 -18.69 19.03 -14.21
CA VAL A 560 -18.08 19.09 -12.87
C VAL A 560 -18.65 20.26 -12.04
N TRP A 561 -19.09 21.31 -12.66
CA TRP A 561 -19.58 22.56 -12.06
C TRP A 561 -21.10 22.64 -11.81
N ARG A 562 -21.91 21.71 -12.34
CA ARG A 562 -23.37 21.66 -12.09
C ARG A 562 -23.77 21.10 -10.72
N GLN A 563 -22.87 20.74 -9.85
CA GLN A 563 -23.21 20.08 -8.58
C GLN A 563 -23.68 21.02 -7.47
N ASN A 564 -23.61 22.35 -7.65
CA ASN A 564 -24.01 23.32 -6.63
C ASN A 564 -25.32 24.07 -6.93
N VAL A 565 -26.02 23.71 -8.01
CA VAL A 565 -27.37 24.22 -8.20
C VAL A 565 -28.31 23.38 -7.32
N PRO A 566 -28.98 23.96 -6.31
CA PRO A 566 -30.01 23.25 -5.57
C PRO A 566 -31.06 22.73 -6.55
N ARG A 567 -31.28 21.43 -6.61
CA ARG A 567 -32.39 20.88 -7.36
C ARG A 567 -33.66 21.43 -6.74
N PRO A 568 -34.57 22.03 -7.51
CA PRO A 568 -35.87 22.40 -6.98
C PRO A 568 -36.49 21.14 -6.33
N LYS A 569 -36.76 21.23 -5.05
CA LYS A 569 -37.38 20.18 -4.25
C LYS A 569 -38.85 20.00 -4.66
N GLY A 570 -39.13 19.52 -5.84
CA GLY A 570 -40.53 19.39 -6.29
C GLY A 570 -40.77 18.25 -7.27
N VAL A 571 -39.80 17.98 -8.12
CA VAL A 571 -40.03 17.05 -9.24
C VAL A 571 -40.00 15.56 -8.83
N ARG A 572 -39.32 15.22 -7.75
CA ARG A 572 -39.26 13.81 -7.29
C ARG A 572 -40.44 13.43 -6.39
N SER A 573 -41.03 14.37 -5.67
CA SER A 573 -42.25 14.10 -4.89
C SER A 573 -43.47 13.98 -5.80
N GLN A 574 -43.54 14.80 -6.83
CA GLN A 574 -44.64 14.72 -7.82
C GLN A 574 -44.55 13.41 -8.66
N LEU A 575 -43.33 12.95 -9.01
CA LEU A 575 -43.20 11.68 -9.72
C LEU A 575 -43.47 10.46 -8.81
N ARG A 576 -43.14 10.54 -7.54
CA ARG A 576 -43.46 9.46 -6.57
C ARG A 576 -44.96 9.40 -6.28
N ASN A 577 -45.60 10.54 -6.15
CA ASN A 577 -47.05 10.58 -5.96
C ASN A 577 -47.79 10.15 -7.20
N ALA A 578 -47.32 10.49 -8.40
CA ALA A 578 -47.95 10.02 -9.66
C ALA A 578 -47.75 8.50 -9.89
N ILE A 579 -46.70 7.89 -9.35
CA ILE A 579 -46.48 6.44 -9.42
C ILE A 579 -47.21 5.70 -8.27
N ALA A 580 -47.36 6.31 -7.10
CA ALA A 580 -48.11 5.72 -5.97
C ALA A 580 -49.61 5.67 -6.23
N VAL A 581 -50.15 6.63 -7.00
CA VAL A 581 -51.59 6.65 -7.40
C VAL A 581 -51.92 5.57 -8.44
N ARG A 582 -50.95 4.92 -9.10
CA ARG A 582 -51.20 3.85 -10.07
C ARG A 582 -51.19 2.42 -9.49
N PHE A 583 -50.94 2.24 -8.22
CA PHE A 583 -50.83 0.91 -7.58
C PHE A 583 -51.62 0.76 -6.27
N SER A 584 -52.62 1.61 -6.02
CA SER A 584 -53.57 1.38 -4.92
C SER A 584 -54.90 0.91 -5.54
N ASP A 585 -55.15 -0.36 -5.52
CA ASP A 585 -56.45 -0.97 -5.71
C ASP A 585 -57.31 -0.73 -4.43
N GLU A 586 -57.86 0.49 -4.28
CA GLU A 586 -58.92 0.78 -3.36
C GLU A 586 -60.15 1.32 -4.12
N PRO A 587 -61.32 0.78 -3.93
CA PRO A 587 -62.53 1.19 -4.63
C PRO A 587 -63.00 2.55 -4.13
N LEU A 588 -63.26 3.46 -5.10
CA LEU A 588 -63.81 4.79 -4.86
C LEU A 588 -65.26 4.71 -4.29
N PRO A 589 -65.58 5.53 -3.32
CA PRO A 589 -66.99 5.65 -2.84
C PRO A 589 -67.88 6.31 -3.90
N PRO A 590 -69.16 5.88 -4.00
CA PRO A 590 -70.07 6.43 -5.00
C PRO A 590 -70.55 7.82 -4.62
N GLY A 591 -70.39 8.76 -5.53
CA GLY A 591 -71.08 10.06 -5.45
C GLY A 591 -70.18 11.29 -5.59
N ALA A 592 -69.67 11.54 -6.81
CA ALA A 592 -69.28 12.92 -7.20
C ALA A 592 -69.59 13.09 -8.71
N VAL A 593 -70.60 13.88 -8.98
CA VAL A 593 -71.08 14.26 -10.29
C VAL A 593 -70.10 15.20 -11.00
N SER A 594 -69.69 14.80 -12.20
CA SER A 594 -68.82 15.57 -13.09
C SER A 594 -69.46 16.83 -13.61
N GLN A 595 -68.76 17.96 -13.61
CA GLN A 595 -68.98 19.01 -14.58
C GLN A 595 -67.74 19.19 -15.44
N SER A 596 -67.94 18.90 -16.72
CA SER A 596 -66.91 19.19 -17.77
C SER A 596 -67.14 20.62 -18.29
N PRO A 597 -66.13 21.37 -18.64
CA PRO A 597 -66.24 22.42 -19.65
C PRO A 597 -65.80 21.90 -21.01
N SER A 598 -66.65 22.11 -21.94
CA SER A 598 -66.57 21.91 -23.39
C SER A 598 -65.45 22.74 -24.05
N GLY A 599 -64.76 22.16 -25.05
CA GLY A 599 -64.16 22.94 -26.10
C GLY A 599 -62.74 22.50 -26.50
N ALA A 600 -62.60 21.52 -27.37
CA ALA A 600 -61.43 21.37 -28.26
C ALA A 600 -61.84 20.62 -29.53
N PRO A 601 -61.32 20.94 -30.69
CA PRO A 601 -61.74 20.42 -31.96
C PRO A 601 -61.12 19.04 -32.30
N GLN A 602 -61.95 18.34 -33.05
CA GLN A 602 -61.70 17.00 -33.62
C GLN A 602 -60.53 16.98 -34.62
N ALA A 603 -59.81 15.93 -34.67
CA ALA A 603 -58.95 15.51 -35.77
C ALA A 603 -59.39 14.08 -36.19
N PRO A 604 -59.28 13.72 -37.45
CA PRO A 604 -60.03 12.64 -38.03
C PRO A 604 -59.44 11.24 -37.97
N ASP A 605 -60.33 10.27 -38.05
CA ASP A 605 -60.09 8.84 -38.11
C ASP A 605 -59.18 8.40 -39.29
N ALA A 606 -58.31 7.46 -38.99
CA ALA A 606 -57.84 6.54 -40.03
C ALA A 606 -57.62 5.15 -39.41
N THR A 607 -58.63 4.34 -39.62
CA THR A 607 -58.61 2.86 -39.57
C THR A 607 -57.79 2.34 -40.73
N SER A 608 -56.92 1.41 -40.53
CA SER A 608 -56.75 0.17 -41.31
C SER A 608 -55.55 -0.67 -40.81
N ALA A 609 -55.82 -1.79 -40.22
CA ALA A 609 -55.56 -3.15 -40.72
C ALA A 609 -54.08 -3.55 -40.74
N PHE A 610 -53.69 -4.43 -39.83
CA PHE A 610 -52.63 -5.43 -40.00
C PHE A 610 -53.06 -6.52 -41.00
N PRO A 611 -52.12 -7.12 -41.74
CA PRO A 611 -51.97 -8.55 -41.66
C PRO A 611 -50.52 -9.02 -41.54
N PRO A 612 -50.36 -10.32 -41.23
CA PRO A 612 -49.10 -10.85 -40.71
C PRO A 612 -48.26 -11.53 -41.76
N SER A 613 -47.09 -11.95 -41.37
CA SER A 613 -46.36 -13.14 -41.88
C SER A 613 -45.21 -12.97 -42.84
N ALA A 614 -44.15 -13.61 -42.36
CA ALA A 614 -43.24 -14.46 -43.11
C ALA A 614 -42.04 -13.81 -43.83
N ALA A 615 -40.88 -14.09 -43.38
CA ALA A 615 -39.98 -15.07 -43.99
C ALA A 615 -38.60 -15.05 -43.34
N ALA A 616 -38.21 -16.17 -42.86
CA ALA A 616 -36.86 -16.55 -42.53
C ALA A 616 -35.97 -16.48 -43.75
N GLN A 617 -34.78 -15.94 -43.61
CA GLN A 617 -33.67 -16.31 -44.48
C GLN A 617 -32.46 -16.71 -43.62
N HIS A 618 -32.05 -17.93 -43.87
CA HIS A 618 -30.88 -18.65 -43.38
C HIS A 618 -29.58 -17.93 -43.71
N PHE A 619 -28.65 -17.97 -42.77
CA PHE A 619 -27.22 -18.11 -43.01
C PHE A 619 -26.65 -19.19 -42.11
N PRO A 620 -25.67 -20.00 -42.56
CA PRO A 620 -25.38 -21.32 -42.03
C PRO A 620 -24.33 -21.33 -40.91
N GLY A 621 -24.50 -22.17 -40.05
CA GLY A 621 -23.95 -23.13 -39.18
C GLY A 621 -22.44 -23.13 -38.94
N ALA A 622 -22.07 -23.09 -37.67
CA ALA A 622 -20.84 -23.65 -37.14
C ALA A 622 -21.18 -24.94 -36.37
N PRO A 623 -20.42 -26.03 -36.55
CA PRO A 623 -20.77 -27.33 -35.98
C PRO A 623 -20.26 -27.51 -34.54
N ALA A 624 -21.04 -28.26 -33.79
CA ALA A 624 -20.72 -28.82 -32.48
C ALA A 624 -19.81 -30.05 -32.59
N PRO A 625 -19.11 -30.42 -31.54
CA PRO A 625 -18.20 -31.56 -31.55
C PRO A 625 -18.92 -32.89 -31.27
N ALA A 626 -18.51 -33.92 -31.98
CA ALA A 626 -18.87 -35.33 -31.73
C ALA A 626 -17.59 -36.18 -31.45
N PRO A 627 -17.75 -37.41 -30.96
CA PRO A 627 -16.79 -38.03 -30.06
C PRO A 627 -15.76 -38.95 -30.71
N ASN A 628 -14.76 -39.34 -29.93
CA ASN A 628 -13.66 -40.27 -30.19
C ASN A 628 -14.04 -41.58 -30.88
N THR A 629 -13.30 -41.93 -31.95
CA THR A 629 -12.88 -43.32 -32.25
C THR A 629 -11.47 -43.28 -32.84
N ALA A 630 -10.68 -44.28 -32.47
CA ALA A 630 -9.32 -44.56 -32.86
C ALA A 630 -9.25 -44.96 -34.37
N ASP A 631 -8.13 -44.63 -35.02
CA ASP A 631 -7.24 -45.63 -35.67
C ASP A 631 -6.14 -44.96 -36.51
N ASP A 632 -4.97 -45.50 -36.32
CA ASP A 632 -3.78 -45.77 -37.16
C ASP A 632 -3.48 -44.91 -38.40
N SER A 633 -2.26 -44.35 -38.43
CA SER A 633 -1.18 -44.77 -39.32
C SER A 633 0.01 -43.79 -39.36
N ALA A 634 1.14 -44.33 -38.97
CA ALA A 634 2.47 -44.33 -39.58
C ALA A 634 3.25 -43.03 -39.85
N LEU A 635 4.24 -42.75 -39.01
CA LEU A 635 5.71 -42.79 -39.14
C LEU A 635 6.42 -41.78 -40.07
N PRO A 636 7.76 -41.42 -39.92
CA PRO A 636 8.83 -41.87 -39.02
C PRO A 636 9.66 -40.70 -38.36
N GLY A 637 10.32 -40.86 -37.29
CA GLY A 637 11.54 -41.42 -36.88
C GLY A 637 12.54 -40.48 -36.28
N LEU A 638 13.00 -40.71 -35.05
CA LEU A 638 14.36 -40.61 -34.56
C LEU A 638 14.41 -41.02 -33.06
N PRO A 639 15.53 -41.60 -32.57
CA PRO A 639 15.50 -42.74 -31.63
C PRO A 639 15.66 -42.38 -30.15
N ALA A 640 15.08 -43.23 -29.32
CA ALA A 640 15.29 -43.32 -27.90
C ALA A 640 16.54 -44.12 -27.54
N PRO A 641 17.19 -43.93 -26.39
CA PRO A 641 18.08 -44.90 -25.82
C PRO A 641 17.37 -45.82 -24.83
N SER A 642 17.74 -47.07 -25.01
CA SER A 642 17.35 -48.30 -24.43
C SER A 642 17.33 -48.47 -22.93
N SER A 643 16.26 -49.12 -22.49
CA SER A 643 16.11 -49.90 -21.27
C SER A 643 16.79 -51.27 -21.36
N THR A 644 17.27 -51.79 -20.26
CA THR A 644 17.07 -53.19 -19.75
C THR A 644 18.19 -53.64 -18.86
N PRO A 645 18.03 -54.78 -18.12
CA PRO A 645 17.00 -55.16 -17.16
C PRO A 645 17.59 -55.60 -15.80
N ALA A 646 16.72 -55.87 -14.86
CA ALA A 646 17.02 -56.55 -13.61
C ALA A 646 17.37 -58.04 -13.80
N PRO A 647 17.96 -58.69 -12.80
CA PRO A 647 17.40 -59.93 -12.34
C PRO A 647 17.18 -60.00 -10.83
N ASN A 648 16.08 -60.68 -10.52
CA ASN A 648 15.68 -61.20 -9.21
C ASN A 648 16.73 -62.15 -8.66
N THR A 649 16.89 -62.18 -7.31
CA THR A 649 16.75 -63.39 -6.50
C THR A 649 16.52 -63.01 -5.05
N ALA A 650 15.64 -63.81 -4.47
CA ALA A 650 15.12 -63.80 -3.11
C ALA A 650 16.24 -64.13 -2.09
N ASP A 651 16.12 -63.69 -0.87
CA ASP A 651 15.66 -64.41 0.30
C ASP A 651 16.14 -63.74 1.60
N ASP A 652 15.19 -63.61 2.43
CA ASP A 652 15.10 -64.03 3.85
C ASP A 652 15.63 -63.07 4.95
N SER A 653 14.69 -62.78 5.81
CA SER A 653 14.69 -62.69 7.26
C SER A 653 15.17 -61.39 7.98
N THR A 654 14.17 -60.96 8.69
CA THR A 654 14.17 -60.45 10.11
C THR A 654 14.80 -59.12 10.47
N ASP A 655 13.89 -58.37 10.98
CA ASP A 655 13.94 -57.63 12.27
C ASP A 655 14.54 -56.24 12.37
N ALA A 656 13.73 -55.42 13.01
CA ALA A 656 14.05 -54.32 13.92
C ALA A 656 14.40 -52.94 13.40
N THR A 657 13.44 -52.06 13.60
CA THR A 657 13.62 -50.76 14.25
C THR A 657 15.02 -50.16 14.25
N ALA A 658 15.17 -48.98 13.58
CA ALA A 658 16.18 -48.05 13.98
C ALA A 658 15.74 -46.60 13.68
N CYS A 659 15.48 -45.86 14.72
CA CYS A 659 15.58 -44.41 14.80
C CYS A 659 17.01 -43.95 14.52
N PRO A 660 17.24 -42.75 13.96
CA PRO A 660 18.57 -42.21 13.73
C PRO A 660 19.27 -41.82 15.04
N PRO A 661 20.59 -41.74 15.07
CA PRO A 661 21.38 -41.81 16.30
C PRO A 661 21.44 -40.49 17.04
N ASN A 662 21.36 -40.63 18.34
CA ASN A 662 21.64 -39.65 19.38
C ASN A 662 23.06 -39.09 19.30
N MET A 663 23.14 -37.80 19.59
CA MET A 663 24.39 -37.11 19.93
C MET A 663 25.02 -37.69 21.20
N PRO A 664 26.36 -37.75 21.33
CA PRO A 664 27.01 -38.18 22.54
C PRO A 664 27.00 -37.10 23.62
N VAL A 665 26.63 -37.51 24.82
CA VAL A 665 26.77 -36.80 26.08
C VAL A 665 28.21 -36.85 26.56
N PRO A 666 28.85 -35.77 27.02
CA PRO A 666 30.06 -35.87 27.84
C PRO A 666 29.68 -35.98 29.31
N THR A 667 30.19 -37.02 29.96
CA THR A 667 30.17 -37.27 31.40
C THR A 667 31.13 -36.36 32.14
N PRO A 668 30.84 -36.01 33.42
CA PRO A 668 31.65 -35.14 34.22
C PRO A 668 32.79 -35.88 34.93
N ASN A 669 33.96 -35.25 34.98
CA ASN A 669 34.98 -35.67 35.91
C ASN A 669 35.22 -34.64 37.00
N THR A 670 35.28 -35.16 38.19
CA THR A 670 35.39 -34.64 39.56
C THR A 670 36.73 -34.02 39.86
N GLU A 671 36.66 -33.04 40.81
CA GLU A 671 37.58 -32.71 41.87
C GLU A 671 38.94 -32.05 41.59
N ALA A 672 39.07 -30.81 42.05
CA ALA A 672 39.96 -30.41 43.10
C ALA A 672 39.89 -28.93 43.46
N THR A 673 39.58 -28.63 44.70
CA THR A 673 39.79 -27.37 45.44
C THR A 673 41.14 -27.44 46.19
N PRO A 674 41.61 -26.39 46.92
CA PRO A 674 41.59 -24.92 46.75
C PRO A 674 43.01 -24.33 46.98
N SER A 675 43.22 -23.02 46.87
CA SER A 675 43.90 -22.18 47.86
C SER A 675 44.17 -20.75 47.34
N ASP A 676 43.65 -19.84 48.13
CA ASP A 676 44.22 -18.64 48.73
C ASP A 676 44.79 -17.47 47.89
N ALA A 677 44.13 -16.38 48.20
CA ALA A 677 44.67 -15.09 48.62
C ALA A 677 45.31 -14.16 47.57
N ALA A 678 44.71 -13.03 47.34
CA ALA A 678 45.20 -11.72 47.83
C ALA A 678 44.45 -10.57 47.15
N THR A 679 43.70 -9.85 47.92
CA THR A 679 43.40 -8.42 47.73
C THR A 679 44.67 -7.61 48.05
N PRO A 680 44.89 -6.46 47.48
CA PRO A 680 44.74 -5.21 48.21
C PRO A 680 44.02 -4.08 47.43
N HIS A 681 43.10 -3.41 48.06
CA HIS A 681 43.06 -2.10 48.68
C HIS A 681 43.64 -0.91 47.90
N LEU A 682 42.70 0.06 47.70
CA LEU A 682 42.76 1.51 47.88
C LEU A 682 43.77 2.30 47.02
N GLU A 683 43.30 3.32 46.35
CA GLU A 683 43.29 4.67 46.90
C GLU A 683 42.47 5.64 45.99
N ARG A 684 41.81 6.54 46.72
CA ARG A 684 41.15 7.78 46.22
C ARG A 684 42.24 8.84 45.98
N ASP A 685 41.90 9.76 45.05
CA ASP A 685 42.07 11.23 45.26
C ASP A 685 41.27 11.92 44.13
N GLU A 686 40.29 12.66 44.37
CA GLU A 686 40.02 14.00 44.85
C GLU A 686 40.61 15.13 44.00
N THR A 687 39.66 16.05 43.76
CA THR A 687 39.76 17.51 43.51
C THR A 687 39.90 17.92 42.06
N SER A 688 39.15 18.90 41.55
CA SER A 688 38.52 20.13 42.08
C SER A 688 37.55 20.68 41.08
N ARG A 689 36.34 21.06 41.49
CA ARG A 689 35.82 22.40 41.75
C ARG A 689 36.04 23.43 40.65
N PHE A 690 34.94 23.88 40.06
CA PHE A 690 34.53 25.29 40.04
C PHE A 690 33.03 25.44 39.65
N ALA A 691 32.26 25.83 40.62
CA ALA A 691 31.12 26.76 40.58
C ALA A 691 31.50 27.83 41.62
N PRO A 692 30.87 28.94 41.79
CA PRO A 692 29.58 29.45 41.38
C PRO A 692 29.64 30.94 40.93
N ASP A 693 28.57 31.58 40.59
CA ASP A 693 27.97 32.61 41.44
C ASP A 693 26.62 33.08 40.97
N ALA A 694 25.78 33.24 41.95
CA ALA A 694 24.45 33.85 41.91
C ALA A 694 24.58 35.37 41.94
N GLY A 695 23.53 36.04 41.45
CA GLY A 695 23.34 37.46 41.60
C GLY A 695 21.89 37.83 41.39
N GLU A 696 21.13 37.86 42.46
CA GLU A 696 19.86 38.56 42.63
C GLU A 696 20.02 40.06 42.36
N ALA A 697 18.99 40.71 41.81
CA ALA A 697 18.27 41.83 42.41
C ALA A 697 17.22 42.45 41.49
N ASN A 698 15.99 42.36 41.89
CA ASN A 698 14.97 43.37 42.19
C ASN A 698 14.92 44.65 41.35
N ALA A 699 13.72 44.89 40.98
CA ALA A 699 12.85 46.04 41.29
C ALA A 699 12.20 46.71 40.07
N THR A 700 10.89 46.60 40.04
CA THR A 700 9.87 47.62 39.86
C THR A 700 10.21 48.81 38.94
N GLU A 701 9.36 49.05 37.92
CA GLU A 701 8.52 50.24 37.86
C GLU A 701 7.58 50.25 36.64
N THR A 702 6.38 50.51 36.97
CA THR A 702 5.20 51.13 36.31
C THR A 702 5.51 52.08 35.16
N GLY A 703 4.76 51.97 34.11
CA GLY A 703 4.64 52.96 33.04
C GLY A 703 3.37 52.71 32.20
N ALA A 704 2.36 53.54 32.47
CA ALA A 704 1.07 53.59 31.79
C ALA A 704 1.19 54.18 30.37
N PRO A 705 0.13 54.07 29.54
CA PRO A 705 0.16 54.26 28.09
C PRO A 705 -0.05 55.71 27.65
N PRO A 706 0.38 56.13 26.47
CA PRO A 706 0.00 57.45 25.95
C PRO A 706 -1.29 57.41 25.14
N SER A 707 -2.00 58.49 25.43
CA SER A 707 -3.26 59.02 25.03
C SER A 707 -3.47 59.25 23.55
N TRP A 708 -4.69 59.09 23.20
CA TRP A 708 -5.56 59.64 22.15
C TRP A 708 -5.21 61.00 21.58
N HIS A 709 -5.25 61.16 20.25
CA HIS A 709 -5.66 62.38 19.57
C HIS A 709 -6.74 62.04 18.52
N ALA A 710 -7.89 62.72 18.69
CA ALA A 710 -9.02 62.79 17.78
C ALA A 710 -8.93 64.08 16.96
N PRO A 711 -9.94 64.45 16.12
CA PRO A 711 -9.99 64.22 14.68
C PRO A 711 -10.05 65.53 13.87
N GLY A 712 -9.83 65.49 12.59
CA GLY A 712 -10.07 66.53 11.61
C GLY A 712 -11.14 66.16 10.57
N PRO A 713 -11.70 67.08 9.80
CA PRO A 713 -13.11 67.14 9.48
C PRO A 713 -13.56 66.55 8.13
N TYR A 714 -14.82 66.24 8.09
CA TYR A 714 -15.74 65.87 7.02
C TYR A 714 -15.38 66.20 5.58
N SER A 715 -15.57 65.24 4.67
CA SER A 715 -15.92 65.39 3.26
C SER A 715 -17.08 64.43 2.90
N PRO A 716 -17.96 64.82 1.96
CA PRO A 716 -19.33 64.29 1.89
C PRO A 716 -19.47 62.96 1.20
N MET A 717 -20.45 62.21 1.62
CA MET A 717 -20.88 60.91 1.06
C MET A 717 -21.39 61.03 -0.38
N PRO A 718 -21.14 60.05 -1.26
CA PRO A 718 -21.94 59.85 -2.48
C PRO A 718 -23.25 59.10 -2.15
N ALA A 719 -24.24 59.37 -2.95
CA ALA A 719 -25.65 59.01 -2.85
C ALA A 719 -25.89 57.47 -2.76
N ALA A 720 -26.91 57.07 -2.02
CA ALA A 720 -27.35 55.70 -1.79
C ALA A 720 -27.84 55.03 -3.09
N PRO A 721 -27.55 53.72 -3.27
CA PRO A 721 -28.18 52.93 -4.31
C PRO A 721 -29.60 52.55 -3.95
N PRO A 722 -30.48 52.18 -4.92
CA PRO A 722 -31.91 52.02 -4.74
C PRO A 722 -32.27 50.91 -3.76
N GLU A 723 -33.33 51.14 -3.02
CA GLU A 723 -33.92 50.27 -1.99
C GLU A 723 -34.31 48.89 -2.57
N PHE A 724 -33.61 47.86 -2.08
CA PHE A 724 -34.09 46.48 -2.16
C PHE A 724 -35.27 46.34 -1.18
N HIS A 725 -36.41 45.90 -1.67
CA HIS A 725 -37.57 45.54 -0.84
C HIS A 725 -37.15 44.54 0.25
N SER A 726 -37.38 44.93 1.50
CA SER A 726 -37.16 44.10 2.68
C SER A 726 -37.95 42.78 2.57
N PRO A 727 -37.36 41.66 2.89
CA PRO A 727 -38.10 40.40 2.99
C PRO A 727 -39.06 40.46 4.15
N ASN A 728 -40.25 39.91 3.94
CA ASN A 728 -41.35 39.79 4.88
C ASN A 728 -40.85 39.29 6.25
N PRO A 729 -40.99 40.02 7.34
CA PRO A 729 -40.44 39.68 8.66
C PRO A 729 -41.08 38.44 9.31
N ASN A 730 -42.11 37.86 8.71
CA ASN A 730 -42.86 36.71 9.25
C ASN A 730 -42.42 35.35 8.64
N VAL A 731 -41.39 35.32 7.80
CA VAL A 731 -40.82 34.04 7.35
C VAL A 731 -39.53 33.81 8.13
N PRO A 732 -39.48 32.86 9.07
CA PRO A 732 -38.23 32.55 9.75
C PRO A 732 -37.19 32.10 8.72
N PRO A 733 -35.95 32.58 8.81
CA PRO A 733 -34.90 32.14 7.91
C PRO A 733 -34.78 30.63 8.06
N ILE A 734 -35.06 29.93 6.98
CA ILE A 734 -34.76 28.47 6.90
C ILE A 734 -33.25 28.36 7.00
N ALA A 735 -32.76 28.16 8.22
CA ALA A 735 -31.36 27.78 8.44
C ALA A 735 -31.13 26.53 7.61
N ALA A 736 -30.35 26.66 6.55
CA ALA A 736 -29.89 25.51 5.81
C ALA A 736 -29.20 24.56 6.83
N PRO A 737 -29.61 23.29 6.94
CA PRO A 737 -28.97 22.39 7.87
C PRO A 737 -27.48 22.40 7.56
N PRO A 738 -26.62 22.48 8.58
CA PRO A 738 -25.18 22.50 8.37
C PRO A 738 -24.81 21.30 7.47
N GLN A 739 -24.32 21.61 6.28
CA GLN A 739 -23.87 20.56 5.36
C GLN A 739 -22.67 19.92 6.02
N LYS A 740 -22.88 18.74 6.61
CA LYS A 740 -21.84 17.91 7.20
C LYS A 740 -20.76 17.67 6.13
N GLN A 741 -19.62 18.28 6.33
CA GLN A 741 -18.56 18.25 5.34
C GLN A 741 -18.03 16.82 5.30
N TRP A 742 -17.93 16.24 4.11
CA TRP A 742 -17.60 14.82 3.89
C TRP A 742 -16.23 14.40 4.46
N TRP A 743 -15.38 15.36 4.76
CA TRP A 743 -14.07 15.14 5.41
C TRP A 743 -14.12 15.21 6.95
N GLU A 744 -15.26 15.65 7.53
CA GLU A 744 -15.44 15.58 8.95
C GLU A 744 -15.64 14.13 9.37
N PRO A 745 -14.86 13.64 10.35
CA PRO A 745 -15.12 12.32 10.89
C PRO A 745 -16.55 12.27 11.41
N PRO A 746 -17.28 11.14 11.21
CA PRO A 746 -18.58 10.98 11.82
C PRO A 746 -18.47 11.23 13.32
N ALA A 747 -19.49 11.86 13.91
CA ALA A 747 -19.51 12.11 15.36
C ALA A 747 -19.17 10.82 16.09
N LYS A 748 -18.13 10.83 16.92
CA LYS A 748 -17.70 9.67 17.71
C LYS A 748 -18.87 9.23 18.58
N ARG A 749 -19.51 8.13 18.22
CA ARG A 749 -20.46 7.50 19.12
C ARG A 749 -19.66 6.82 20.21
N MET A 750 -19.98 7.02 21.47
CA MET A 750 -19.32 6.36 22.61
C MET A 750 -19.25 4.83 22.42
N THR A 751 -20.32 4.23 21.87
CA THR A 751 -20.39 2.82 21.51
C THR A 751 -19.29 2.37 20.53
N GLY A 752 -18.95 3.21 19.54
CA GLY A 752 -17.88 2.87 18.58
C GLY A 752 -16.49 2.92 19.21
N VAL A 753 -16.23 3.87 20.10
CA VAL A 753 -14.96 3.95 20.84
C VAL A 753 -14.80 2.74 21.76
N PHE A 754 -15.87 2.37 22.47
CA PHE A 754 -15.91 1.20 23.35
C PHE A 754 -15.64 -0.10 22.55
N PHE A 755 -16.25 -0.27 21.37
CA PHE A 755 -16.02 -1.43 20.52
C PHE A 755 -14.56 -1.55 20.09
N VAL A 756 -13.93 -0.45 19.65
CA VAL A 756 -12.49 -0.44 19.31
C VAL A 756 -11.65 -0.83 20.53
N GLY A 757 -12.00 -0.30 21.72
CA GLY A 757 -11.34 -0.64 22.98
C GLY A 757 -11.47 -2.12 23.35
N LEU A 758 -12.66 -2.69 23.16
CA LEU A 758 -12.91 -4.13 23.42
C LEU A 758 -12.05 -5.02 22.53
N VAL A 759 -12.03 -4.76 21.21
CA VAL A 759 -11.19 -5.56 20.29
C VAL A 759 -9.70 -5.38 20.63
N ALA A 760 -9.27 -4.15 20.98
CA ALA A 760 -7.90 -3.93 21.43
C ALA A 760 -7.57 -4.69 22.73
N ALA A 761 -8.50 -4.76 23.68
CA ALA A 761 -8.32 -5.53 24.93
C ALA A 761 -8.17 -7.03 24.65
N VAL A 762 -8.94 -7.58 23.71
CA VAL A 762 -8.80 -8.99 23.27
C VAL A 762 -7.40 -9.24 22.66
N ILE A 763 -6.90 -8.32 21.83
CA ILE A 763 -5.54 -8.40 21.26
C ILE A 763 -4.48 -8.36 22.36
N VAL A 764 -4.63 -7.46 23.34
CA VAL A 764 -3.70 -7.34 24.47
C VAL A 764 -3.72 -8.62 25.33
N ALA A 765 -4.90 -9.16 25.62
CA ALA A 765 -5.05 -10.40 26.40
C ALA A 765 -4.41 -11.59 25.67
N ALA A 766 -4.67 -11.73 24.36
CA ALA A 766 -4.03 -12.74 23.55
C ALA A 766 -2.50 -12.56 23.52
N ALA A 767 -2.01 -11.31 23.39
CA ALA A 767 -0.58 -11.06 23.44
C ALA A 767 0.04 -11.44 24.78
N ALA A 768 -0.57 -11.07 25.89
CA ALA A 768 -0.08 -11.43 27.22
C ALA A 768 -0.02 -12.95 27.41
N PHE A 769 -1.01 -13.67 26.89
CA PHE A 769 -1.07 -15.13 26.97
C PHE A 769 0.08 -15.79 26.18
N TRP A 770 0.34 -15.43 24.91
CA TRP A 770 1.38 -16.05 24.08
C TRP A 770 2.77 -15.43 24.20
N TYR A 771 2.93 -14.29 24.90
CA TYR A 771 4.21 -13.58 24.97
C TYR A 771 5.39 -14.44 25.44
N PRO A 772 5.24 -15.37 26.43
CA PRO A 772 6.32 -16.24 26.83
C PRO A 772 6.89 -17.09 25.69
N LEU A 773 6.01 -17.55 24.77
CA LEU A 773 6.40 -18.35 23.62
C LEU A 773 7.02 -17.53 22.48
N TRP A 774 6.89 -16.21 22.51
CA TRP A 774 7.51 -15.33 21.53
C TRP A 774 8.90 -14.86 21.94
N THR A 775 9.23 -15.06 23.22
CA THR A 775 10.46 -14.52 23.82
C THR A 775 11.36 -15.57 24.44
N GLY A 776 10.96 -16.85 24.41
CA GLY A 776 11.76 -17.96 24.92
C GLY A 776 11.85 -17.97 26.44
N GLN A 777 10.80 -17.55 27.15
CA GLN A 777 10.79 -17.61 28.60
C GLN A 777 10.78 -19.05 29.10
N ASN A 778 11.43 -19.29 30.25
CA ASN A 778 11.42 -20.57 30.92
C ASN A 778 10.05 -20.79 31.57
N ILE A 779 9.28 -21.74 31.05
CA ILE A 779 7.89 -21.99 31.41
C ILE A 779 7.68 -23.49 31.70
N SER A 780 6.63 -23.86 32.44
CA SER A 780 6.30 -25.24 32.64
C SER A 780 5.85 -25.89 31.33
N HIS A 781 6.17 -27.18 31.16
CA HIS A 781 5.77 -27.94 29.98
C HIS A 781 4.24 -27.98 29.83
N SER A 782 3.48 -28.08 30.93
CA SER A 782 2.03 -27.98 30.87
C SER A 782 1.50 -26.63 30.45
N PHE A 783 2.18 -25.53 30.84
CA PHE A 783 1.83 -24.21 30.37
C PHE A 783 2.11 -24.08 28.86
N TRP A 784 3.24 -24.61 28.38
CA TRP A 784 3.53 -24.67 26.95
C TRP A 784 2.44 -25.43 26.19
N GLN A 785 2.04 -26.62 26.66
CA GLN A 785 0.97 -27.41 26.05
C GLN A 785 -0.37 -26.66 25.98
N LEU A 786 -0.70 -25.86 26.98
CA LEU A 786 -1.94 -25.05 27.03
C LEU A 786 -1.98 -24.04 25.87
N HIS A 787 -0.83 -23.63 25.31
CA HIS A 787 -0.74 -22.68 24.20
C HIS A 787 -0.80 -23.34 22.84
N MET A 788 -0.69 -24.67 22.76
CA MET A 788 -0.72 -25.43 21.51
C MET A 788 -2.17 -25.78 21.17
N TRP A 789 -2.92 -24.78 20.67
CA TRP A 789 -4.36 -24.93 20.39
C TRP A 789 -4.68 -25.81 19.18
N LEU A 790 -3.76 -25.93 18.25
CA LEU A 790 -3.88 -26.80 17.10
C LEU A 790 -2.85 -27.92 17.20
N PRO A 791 -3.22 -29.20 16.91
CA PRO A 791 -2.25 -30.31 16.89
C PRO A 791 -1.05 -30.05 15.99
N SER A 792 -1.25 -29.26 14.94
CA SER A 792 -0.20 -28.88 13.99
C SER A 792 0.77 -27.82 14.51
N TRP A 793 0.60 -27.33 15.74
CA TRP A 793 1.52 -26.39 16.38
C TRP A 793 2.63 -27.08 17.18
N ILE A 794 2.45 -28.40 17.38
CA ILE A 794 3.41 -29.27 18.05
C ILE A 794 4.40 -29.87 17.07
#